data_0253b82460fd2f8a3b96db9c0d30f93e
#
_entry.id   0253b82460fd2f8a3b96db9c0d30f93e
#
_cell.length_a   1.000
_cell.length_b   1.000
_cell.length_c   1.000
_cell.angle_alpha   90.00
_cell.angle_beta   90.00
_cell.angle_gamma   90.00
#
_symmetry.space_group_name_H-M   'P 1'
#
loop_
_entity.id
_entity.type
_entity.pdbx_description
1 polymer ?
#
loop_
_entity_poly.entity_id
_entity_poly.type
_entity_poly.pdbx_seq_one_letter_code
_entity_poly.pdbx_strand_id
1 'polypeptide(L)'
;MLQSTLLFVLTLCTCIFLRVECATLSILTDKEALILFKSGISLEAPTLLSSWDQNSSSPCNWTGVVCNKHSGLPDQRVVGLDLSDFGLEGSISPHIGNLSFLRSLQLGQNQFTGMLPDQIGNLLRLRVLNLSSNRLECVLPSSLSQLTELRVLDLSENKNITGRIPEEFSYLTKLEVLKLAKNHLYGAIPPAIGNLSSLTNLNLGTNTLSGAIPNELGNLQNLKELDLTINNFSGTIPPSIYNMSSLVSLAVASNDLWGEIPGDIGIKLPNLLVFNFCINKFTGKIPWSLHNLTNIKVIRMAHNRLEGTVPPGLGNLPFLEMYNIGYNDIVSEDGLSVITSLKNSTRLNFLAIDGNHFEGVIPESIGNLSKVLSKLYMGENSFQGNIPTSISHLSGLTLLNVSYNSLSGEIPTEISNLKELQMLGLAKNRLSGSIPNSLGNLQKLNQIDLSGNNLVGSIPTTFGNFQKLLSIDLSNNKFNGNLTREIFNLPSLSTVFNLSKNLLSGPLPEEVSLLENVATIDLSYNLFSGNIPSSIRKCKSLQKLLLARNLLSGPIPSTLEDVKGLDTLDLSSNQLSGSIPVELQNLQALQSLNLSFNNLEGVVPISGVFGDPSKVHLEGNPKLCLQLACVKTSKGRKVAKLVGITSVLVSLALCFIVGSLFYLKRSKSKITGASESVKGQHQMVSYNDLRQATGNFNQENFLGNGSFGSVYKGYLRQGIAVAVKVLDTKRTSSWKSFLAECEALRNVRHRNLVKLITSCSSIDFKNMEFLALVYEYLSNGSLEDWVNGKRKNANGDALNVVERLNVAIDVACGLDYLHHDCEVPVVHCDLKPSNILLGEDMTAKIGDFGLARLLMQRAGVQHSISCTNVLKGSIGYIPPG
;
A
#
# COMPACT_ATOMS: atom_id res chain seq x y z
N MET A 1 -36.87 -63.30 -56.75
CA MET A 1 -35.56 -63.89 -56.40
C MET A 1 -34.38 -63.01 -56.87
N LEU A 2 -34.37 -62.43 -58.07
CA LEU A 2 -33.24 -61.60 -58.55
C LEU A 2 -33.08 -60.25 -57.79
N GLN A 3 -34.18 -59.64 -57.37
CA GLN A 3 -34.08 -58.34 -56.63
C GLN A 3 -33.58 -58.47 -55.19
N SER A 4 -33.88 -59.61 -54.52
CA SER A 4 -33.38 -59.85 -53.17
C SER A 4 -31.90 -60.23 -53.13
N THR A 5 -31.39 -60.92 -54.17
CA THR A 5 -29.94 -61.19 -54.28
C THR A 5 -29.13 -59.98 -54.68
N LEU A 6 -29.68 -59.04 -55.48
CA LEU A 6 -28.99 -57.80 -55.84
C LEU A 6 -28.87 -56.84 -54.58
N LEU A 7 -29.96 -56.82 -53.77
CA LEU A 7 -29.91 -56.01 -52.52
C LEU A 7 -28.92 -56.58 -51.46
N PHE A 8 -28.82 -57.91 -51.37
CA PHE A 8 -27.87 -58.56 -50.47
C PHE A 8 -26.42 -58.41 -50.93
N VAL A 9 -26.18 -58.43 -52.26
CA VAL A 9 -24.84 -58.15 -52.83
C VAL A 9 -24.46 -56.68 -52.68
N LEU A 10 -25.43 -55.74 -52.86
CA LEU A 10 -25.18 -54.32 -52.61
C LEU A 10 -24.92 -53.99 -51.08
N THR A 11 -25.65 -54.59 -50.15
CA THR A 11 -25.40 -54.46 -48.73
C THR A 11 -24.11 -55.16 -48.30
N LEU A 12 -23.72 -56.30 -48.91
CA LEU A 12 -22.40 -56.88 -48.65
C LEU A 12 -21.25 -56.05 -49.23
N CYS A 13 -21.42 -55.45 -50.43
CA CYS A 13 -20.46 -54.56 -51.03
C CYS A 13 -20.34 -53.24 -50.23
N THR A 14 -21.46 -52.69 -49.76
CA THR A 14 -21.39 -51.48 -48.87
C THR A 14 -20.76 -51.76 -47.48
N CYS A 15 -20.97 -53.01 -46.96
CA CYS A 15 -20.25 -53.45 -45.74
C CYS A 15 -18.74 -53.71 -45.97
N ILE A 16 -18.37 -54.09 -47.22
CA ILE A 16 -16.96 -54.31 -47.57
C ILE A 16 -16.25 -52.97 -47.92
N PHE A 17 -16.99 -51.99 -48.49
CA PHE A 17 -16.45 -50.66 -48.74
C PHE A 17 -16.50 -49.73 -47.53
N LEU A 18 -17.28 -50.08 -46.50
CA LEU A 18 -17.21 -49.43 -45.15
C LEU A 18 -16.28 -50.19 -44.16
N ARG A 19 -15.27 -50.91 -44.64
CA ARG A 19 -14.07 -51.00 -43.82
C ARG A 19 -13.48 -49.58 -43.76
N VAL A 20 -14.03 -48.71 -42.90
CA VAL A 20 -13.25 -47.76 -42.16
C VAL A 20 -12.07 -48.56 -41.67
N GLU A 21 -10.89 -48.30 -42.17
CA GLU A 21 -9.64 -48.73 -41.53
C GLU A 21 -9.72 -48.28 -40.10
N CYS A 22 -10.21 -49.15 -39.24
CA CYS A 22 -9.99 -49.01 -37.82
C CYS A 22 -8.48 -49.20 -37.68
N ALA A 23 -7.74 -48.10 -37.77
CA ALA A 23 -6.30 -48.11 -37.59
C ALA A 23 -6.04 -48.86 -36.29
N THR A 24 -5.48 -50.07 -36.41
CA THR A 24 -5.18 -50.88 -35.22
C THR A 24 -4.24 -50.12 -34.35
N LEU A 25 -4.74 -49.66 -33.20
CA LEU A 25 -3.97 -48.89 -32.23
C LEU A 25 -2.72 -49.72 -31.86
N SER A 26 -1.54 -49.24 -32.22
CA SER A 26 -0.25 -49.92 -32.09
C SER A 26 0.81 -48.96 -31.51
N ILE A 27 1.98 -49.49 -31.17
CA ILE A 27 3.13 -48.68 -30.77
C ILE A 27 3.56 -47.67 -31.85
N LEU A 28 3.25 -47.96 -33.12
CA LEU A 28 3.54 -47.08 -34.27
C LEU A 28 2.62 -45.85 -34.26
N THR A 29 1.33 -46.03 -33.90
CA THR A 29 0.42 -44.89 -33.76
C THR A 29 0.80 -44.03 -32.57
N ASP A 30 1.33 -44.61 -31.45
CA ASP A 30 1.84 -43.87 -30.32
C ASP A 30 3.10 -43.08 -30.72
N LYS A 31 3.99 -43.69 -31.49
CA LYS A 31 5.20 -43.05 -32.01
C LYS A 31 4.86 -41.83 -32.87
N GLU A 32 3.90 -41.98 -33.81
CA GLU A 32 3.45 -40.90 -34.69
C GLU A 32 2.89 -39.73 -33.85
N ALA A 33 2.03 -40.04 -32.87
CA ALA A 33 1.48 -39.03 -31.97
C ALA A 33 2.57 -38.26 -31.21
N LEU A 34 3.64 -38.92 -30.74
CA LEU A 34 4.77 -38.28 -30.07
C LEU A 34 5.59 -37.41 -31.03
N ILE A 35 5.83 -37.83 -32.27
CA ILE A 35 6.53 -37.03 -33.29
C ILE A 35 5.73 -35.76 -33.61
N LEU A 36 4.40 -35.88 -33.76
CA LEU A 36 3.51 -34.73 -34.00
C LEU A 36 3.41 -33.84 -32.74
N PHE A 37 3.51 -34.39 -31.54
CA PHE A 37 3.63 -33.62 -30.35
C PHE A 37 4.95 -32.84 -30.33
N LYS A 38 6.09 -33.49 -30.66
CA LYS A 38 7.41 -32.85 -30.76
C LYS A 38 7.43 -31.65 -31.72
N SER A 39 6.66 -31.74 -32.85
CA SER A 39 6.62 -30.64 -33.83
C SER A 39 5.97 -29.35 -33.29
N GLY A 40 5.21 -29.42 -32.20
CA GLY A 40 4.63 -28.27 -31.50
C GLY A 40 5.64 -27.59 -30.52
N ILE A 41 6.81 -28.18 -30.31
CA ILE A 41 7.82 -27.71 -29.39
C ILE A 41 8.86 -26.86 -30.16
N SER A 42 9.21 -25.67 -29.66
CA SER A 42 10.21 -24.80 -30.30
C SER A 42 11.60 -25.43 -30.29
N LEU A 43 12.34 -25.28 -31.39
CA LEU A 43 13.63 -25.95 -31.64
C LEU A 43 14.85 -25.38 -30.90
N GLU A 44 14.68 -24.47 -29.93
CA GLU A 44 15.82 -23.91 -29.19
C GLU A 44 16.50 -24.92 -28.24
N ALA A 45 15.87 -26.08 -27.99
CA ALA A 45 16.46 -27.17 -27.23
C ALA A 45 16.55 -28.50 -28.00
N PRO A 46 17.18 -28.56 -29.19
CA PRO A 46 17.23 -29.77 -30.03
C PRO A 46 17.91 -30.95 -29.38
N THR A 47 18.76 -30.73 -28.37
CA THR A 47 19.54 -31.77 -27.71
C THR A 47 18.72 -32.60 -26.69
N LEU A 48 17.72 -32.02 -26.05
CA LEU A 48 16.92 -32.67 -24.97
C LEU A 48 16.03 -33.79 -25.51
N LEU A 49 15.46 -33.60 -26.68
CA LEU A 49 14.61 -34.62 -27.38
C LEU A 49 15.35 -35.27 -28.55
N SER A 50 16.70 -35.37 -28.51
CA SER A 50 17.51 -35.98 -29.57
C SER A 50 17.26 -37.49 -29.71
N SER A 51 16.86 -38.17 -28.61
CA SER A 51 16.46 -39.58 -28.63
C SER A 51 15.14 -39.83 -29.39
N TRP A 52 14.33 -38.78 -29.65
CA TRP A 52 13.06 -38.88 -30.38
C TRP A 52 13.32 -38.89 -31.90
N ASP A 53 13.78 -40.06 -32.40
CA ASP A 53 14.11 -40.24 -33.79
C ASP A 53 12.96 -40.92 -34.55
N GLN A 54 12.56 -40.31 -35.67
CA GLN A 54 11.54 -40.83 -36.55
C GLN A 54 11.87 -42.18 -37.15
N ASN A 55 13.13 -42.52 -37.26
CA ASN A 55 13.63 -43.81 -37.83
C ASN A 55 13.70 -44.95 -36.80
N SER A 56 13.56 -44.61 -35.47
CA SER A 56 13.59 -45.65 -34.45
C SER A 56 12.40 -46.60 -34.55
N SER A 57 12.62 -47.89 -34.24
CA SER A 57 11.53 -48.90 -34.32
C SER A 57 10.48 -48.79 -33.22
N SER A 58 10.84 -48.15 -32.07
CA SER A 58 9.94 -47.99 -30.92
C SER A 58 10.25 -46.72 -30.16
N PRO A 59 9.24 -45.99 -29.66
CA PRO A 59 9.42 -44.81 -28.81
C PRO A 59 9.76 -45.15 -27.35
N CYS A 60 9.77 -46.42 -26.97
CA CYS A 60 9.93 -46.80 -25.55
C CYS A 60 11.29 -46.51 -24.94
N ASN A 61 12.30 -46.21 -25.75
CA ASN A 61 13.65 -45.78 -25.31
C ASN A 61 13.83 -44.26 -25.41
N TRP A 62 12.78 -43.52 -25.75
CA TRP A 62 12.85 -42.06 -25.88
C TRP A 62 12.83 -41.40 -24.51
N THR A 63 13.57 -40.33 -24.38
CA THR A 63 13.61 -39.54 -23.15
C THR A 63 12.23 -39.16 -22.71
N GLY A 64 11.88 -39.44 -21.46
CA GLY A 64 10.58 -39.09 -20.87
C GLY A 64 9.42 -40.06 -21.26
N VAL A 65 9.61 -41.03 -22.17
CA VAL A 65 8.59 -41.98 -22.59
C VAL A 65 8.65 -43.25 -21.75
N VAL A 66 7.51 -43.65 -21.22
CA VAL A 66 7.32 -44.89 -20.44
C VAL A 66 6.34 -45.80 -21.12
N CYS A 67 6.74 -47.03 -21.43
CA CYS A 67 5.89 -48.07 -21.97
C CYS A 67 5.47 -49.10 -20.93
N ASN A 68 4.35 -49.81 -21.18
CA ASN A 68 3.93 -50.94 -20.34
C ASN A 68 4.91 -52.10 -20.47
N LYS A 69 5.31 -52.72 -19.33
CA LYS A 69 6.19 -53.90 -19.25
C LYS A 69 5.37 -55.19 -19.06
N HIS A 70 4.44 -55.55 -19.97
CA HIS A 70 3.75 -56.82 -19.85
C HIS A 70 4.48 -57.86 -20.73
N SER A 71 5.19 -58.76 -20.12
CA SER A 71 5.68 -59.98 -20.71
C SER A 71 4.48 -60.84 -21.12
N GLY A 72 4.20 -60.90 -22.40
CA GLY A 72 3.19 -61.79 -22.96
C GLY A 72 2.09 -61.20 -23.86
N LEU A 73 2.04 -59.87 -24.01
CA LEU A 73 1.15 -59.25 -25.00
C LEU A 73 1.98 -58.71 -26.17
N PRO A 74 1.58 -58.88 -27.42
CA PRO A 74 2.36 -58.48 -28.59
C PRO A 74 2.48 -56.95 -28.74
N ASP A 75 1.71 -56.17 -27.99
CA ASP A 75 1.67 -54.71 -28.19
C ASP A 75 2.11 -53.92 -26.98
N GLN A 76 3.40 -53.51 -26.98
CA GLN A 76 3.84 -52.40 -26.11
C GLN A 76 3.06 -51.15 -26.47
N ARG A 77 2.67 -50.35 -25.44
CA ARG A 77 1.97 -49.07 -25.62
C ARG A 77 2.61 -48.03 -24.68
N VAL A 78 2.58 -46.78 -25.11
CA VAL A 78 3.00 -45.65 -24.27
C VAL A 78 1.96 -45.43 -23.17
N VAL A 79 2.40 -45.53 -21.92
CA VAL A 79 1.57 -45.38 -20.72
C VAL A 79 1.97 -44.15 -19.89
N GLY A 80 3.14 -43.57 -20.11
CA GLY A 80 3.61 -42.37 -19.44
C GLY A 80 4.42 -41.48 -20.35
N LEU A 81 4.26 -40.19 -20.17
CA LEU A 81 5.12 -39.17 -20.76
C LEU A 81 5.46 -38.17 -19.64
N ASP A 82 6.75 -38.09 -19.31
CA ASP A 82 7.27 -37.16 -18.31
C ASP A 82 8.43 -36.32 -18.92
N LEU A 83 8.11 -35.07 -19.18
CA LEU A 83 9.02 -34.05 -19.69
C LEU A 83 9.02 -32.83 -18.75
N SER A 84 8.84 -33.07 -17.43
CA SER A 84 8.86 -32.01 -16.42
C SER A 84 10.25 -31.39 -16.29
N ASP A 85 10.35 -30.07 -16.13
CA ASP A 85 11.59 -29.31 -15.88
C ASP A 85 12.65 -29.45 -17.03
N PHE A 86 12.18 -29.61 -18.27
CA PHE A 86 13.04 -29.69 -19.46
C PHE A 86 13.27 -28.32 -20.13
N GLY A 87 12.66 -27.24 -19.63
CA GLY A 87 12.75 -25.88 -20.21
C GLY A 87 12.13 -25.80 -21.62
N LEU A 88 11.19 -26.68 -21.95
CA LEU A 88 10.56 -26.77 -23.28
C LEU A 88 9.65 -25.58 -23.53
N GLU A 89 9.70 -25.02 -24.74
CA GLU A 89 8.85 -23.95 -25.23
C GLU A 89 7.98 -24.44 -26.38
N GLY A 90 6.84 -23.80 -26.63
CA GLY A 90 5.92 -24.12 -27.71
C GLY A 90 4.50 -24.34 -27.23
N SER A 91 3.70 -25.12 -27.97
CA SER A 91 2.31 -25.42 -27.65
C SER A 91 2.07 -26.93 -27.48
N ILE A 92 1.08 -27.27 -26.66
CA ILE A 92 0.66 -28.67 -26.50
C ILE A 92 -0.16 -29.08 -27.73
N SER A 93 0.40 -29.93 -28.56
CA SER A 93 -0.25 -30.39 -29.80
C SER A 93 -1.49 -31.23 -29.49
N PRO A 94 -2.60 -31.05 -30.24
CA PRO A 94 -3.81 -31.88 -30.13
C PRO A 94 -3.56 -33.40 -30.34
N HIS A 95 -2.51 -33.76 -31.05
CA HIS A 95 -2.13 -35.14 -31.30
C HIS A 95 -1.73 -35.91 -30.03
N ILE A 96 -1.48 -35.23 -28.90
CA ILE A 96 -1.27 -35.88 -27.61
C ILE A 96 -2.47 -36.76 -27.21
N GLY A 97 -3.69 -36.37 -27.64
CA GLY A 97 -4.93 -37.10 -27.40
C GLY A 97 -5.00 -38.48 -28.10
N ASN A 98 -4.08 -38.75 -29.03
CA ASN A 98 -4.00 -40.05 -29.73
C ASN A 98 -3.28 -41.13 -28.91
N LEU A 99 -2.62 -40.76 -27.79
CA LEU A 99 -1.96 -41.71 -26.87
C LEU A 99 -2.99 -42.43 -25.98
N SER A 100 -3.90 -43.19 -26.55
CA SER A 100 -5.09 -43.74 -25.89
C SER A 100 -4.81 -44.66 -24.67
N PHE A 101 -3.56 -45.13 -24.50
CA PHE A 101 -3.12 -45.91 -23.33
C PHE A 101 -2.41 -45.10 -22.27
N LEU A 102 -2.25 -43.78 -22.48
CA LEU A 102 -1.54 -42.90 -21.56
C LEU A 102 -2.26 -42.85 -20.18
N ARG A 103 -1.48 -43.05 -19.12
CA ARG A 103 -1.91 -42.98 -17.71
C ARG A 103 -1.32 -41.80 -16.96
N SER A 104 -0.17 -41.30 -17.40
CA SER A 104 0.53 -40.16 -16.79
C SER A 104 1.04 -39.22 -17.89
N LEU A 105 0.64 -37.99 -17.83
CA LEU A 105 1.16 -36.86 -18.62
C LEU A 105 1.69 -35.79 -17.69
N GLN A 106 3.01 -35.64 -17.68
CA GLN A 106 3.71 -34.66 -16.83
C GLN A 106 4.55 -33.74 -17.72
N LEU A 107 4.14 -32.49 -17.85
CA LEU A 107 4.79 -31.43 -18.61
C LEU A 107 5.03 -30.17 -17.72
N GLY A 108 4.99 -30.34 -16.41
CA GLY A 108 5.16 -29.24 -15.44
C GLY A 108 6.54 -28.57 -15.52
N GLN A 109 6.63 -27.32 -15.02
CA GLN A 109 7.91 -26.58 -14.96
C GLN A 109 8.58 -26.40 -16.33
N ASN A 110 7.79 -25.98 -17.32
CA ASN A 110 8.23 -25.69 -18.68
C ASN A 110 7.75 -24.28 -19.11
N GLN A 111 7.81 -23.98 -20.39
CA GLN A 111 7.38 -22.71 -20.96
C GLN A 111 6.32 -22.91 -22.05
N PHE A 112 5.49 -23.94 -21.92
CA PHE A 112 4.39 -24.20 -22.86
C PHE A 112 3.39 -23.03 -22.85
N THR A 113 3.00 -22.59 -24.05
CA THR A 113 2.07 -21.47 -24.30
C THR A 113 0.81 -21.96 -25.02
N GLY A 114 -0.16 -21.05 -25.25
CA GLY A 114 -1.37 -21.31 -25.99
C GLY A 114 -2.42 -22.12 -25.23
N MET A 115 -3.31 -22.74 -25.95
CA MET A 115 -4.50 -23.38 -25.39
C MET A 115 -4.23 -24.83 -24.99
N LEU A 116 -4.96 -25.30 -23.98
CA LEU A 116 -5.05 -26.72 -23.66
C LEU A 116 -5.97 -27.38 -24.66
N PRO A 117 -5.51 -28.33 -25.51
CA PRO A 117 -6.35 -28.91 -26.57
C PRO A 117 -7.43 -29.82 -26.02
N ASP A 118 -8.66 -29.70 -26.55
CA ASP A 118 -9.81 -30.50 -26.15
C ASP A 118 -9.58 -32.01 -26.31
N GLN A 119 -8.68 -32.40 -27.23
CA GLN A 119 -8.30 -33.79 -27.49
C GLN A 119 -7.64 -34.48 -26.30
N ILE A 120 -7.18 -33.72 -25.29
CA ILE A 120 -6.74 -34.32 -24.02
C ILE A 120 -7.86 -35.15 -23.38
N GLY A 121 -9.14 -34.75 -23.55
CA GLY A 121 -10.31 -35.53 -23.11
C GLY A 121 -10.39 -36.94 -23.66
N ASN A 122 -9.70 -37.22 -24.77
CA ASN A 122 -9.67 -38.57 -25.39
C ASN A 122 -8.79 -39.56 -24.59
N LEU A 123 -7.98 -39.06 -23.63
CA LEU A 123 -7.06 -39.90 -22.83
C LEU A 123 -7.80 -40.63 -21.69
N LEU A 124 -8.82 -41.41 -21.99
CA LEU A 124 -9.75 -42.01 -21.02
C LEU A 124 -9.09 -42.86 -19.92
N ARG A 125 -7.83 -43.24 -20.10
CA ARG A 125 -7.04 -43.99 -19.09
C ARG A 125 -6.11 -43.11 -18.23
N LEU A 126 -6.12 -41.80 -18.47
CA LEU A 126 -5.24 -40.86 -17.80
C LEU A 126 -5.59 -40.81 -16.30
N ARG A 127 -4.55 -40.93 -15.47
CA ARG A 127 -4.63 -40.85 -13.99
C ARG A 127 -3.95 -39.63 -13.44
N VAL A 128 -2.89 -39.16 -14.10
CA VAL A 128 -2.10 -38.00 -13.68
C VAL A 128 -2.00 -37.06 -14.88
N LEU A 129 -2.48 -35.83 -14.69
CA LEU A 129 -2.26 -34.71 -15.58
C LEU A 129 -1.62 -33.57 -14.80
N ASN A 130 -0.34 -33.33 -15.06
CA ASN A 130 0.41 -32.22 -14.46
C ASN A 130 0.97 -31.31 -15.57
N LEU A 131 0.43 -30.10 -15.64
CA LEU A 131 0.88 -29.02 -16.52
C LEU A 131 1.25 -27.75 -15.73
N SER A 132 1.55 -27.91 -14.44
CA SER A 132 1.84 -26.80 -13.53
C SER A 132 3.08 -26.00 -13.97
N SER A 133 3.15 -24.73 -13.57
CA SER A 133 4.30 -23.84 -13.83
C SER A 133 4.66 -23.78 -15.32
N ASN A 134 3.68 -23.35 -16.13
CA ASN A 134 3.79 -23.09 -17.56
C ASN A 134 3.24 -21.69 -17.90
N ARG A 135 3.06 -21.39 -19.18
CA ARG A 135 2.52 -20.11 -19.70
C ARG A 135 1.23 -20.33 -20.51
N LEU A 136 0.41 -21.32 -20.12
CA LEU A 136 -0.83 -21.64 -20.84
C LEU A 136 -1.83 -20.47 -20.77
N GLU A 137 -2.52 -20.21 -21.87
CA GLU A 137 -3.47 -19.09 -22.06
C GLU A 137 -4.81 -19.65 -22.54
N CYS A 138 -5.63 -20.13 -21.62
CA CYS A 138 -6.88 -20.79 -21.97
C CYS A 138 -7.96 -20.65 -20.89
N VAL A 139 -9.18 -20.95 -21.28
CA VAL A 139 -10.25 -21.36 -20.38
C VAL A 139 -10.12 -22.86 -20.12
N LEU A 140 -10.48 -23.34 -18.93
CA LEU A 140 -10.46 -24.76 -18.59
C LEU A 140 -11.44 -25.50 -19.49
N PRO A 141 -10.99 -26.42 -20.36
CA PRO A 141 -11.90 -27.11 -21.27
C PRO A 141 -12.78 -28.13 -20.55
N SER A 142 -14.09 -28.15 -20.83
CA SER A 142 -15.03 -29.10 -20.24
C SER A 142 -14.73 -30.56 -20.68
N SER A 143 -14.01 -30.77 -21.77
CA SER A 143 -13.54 -32.08 -22.22
C SER A 143 -12.68 -32.81 -21.18
N LEU A 144 -12.01 -32.12 -20.28
CA LEU A 144 -11.29 -32.73 -19.17
C LEU A 144 -12.19 -33.60 -18.28
N SER A 145 -13.48 -33.31 -18.19
CA SER A 145 -14.46 -34.11 -17.44
C SER A 145 -14.64 -35.56 -17.96
N GLN A 146 -14.20 -35.83 -19.20
CA GLN A 146 -14.23 -37.17 -19.78
C GLN A 146 -13.18 -38.12 -19.19
N LEU A 147 -12.18 -37.57 -18.48
CA LEU A 147 -11.07 -38.30 -17.89
C LEU A 147 -11.48 -39.00 -16.57
N THR A 148 -12.45 -39.88 -16.59
CA THR A 148 -13.06 -40.52 -15.40
C THR A 148 -12.10 -41.35 -14.55
N GLU A 149 -10.91 -41.71 -15.06
CA GLU A 149 -9.86 -42.39 -14.33
C GLU A 149 -8.86 -41.41 -13.65
N LEU A 150 -9.03 -40.07 -13.86
CA LEU A 150 -8.11 -39.07 -13.36
C LEU A 150 -8.08 -39.01 -11.83
N ARG A 151 -6.88 -39.04 -11.26
CA ARG A 151 -6.62 -38.92 -9.83
C ARG A 151 -5.94 -37.63 -9.46
N VAL A 152 -5.06 -37.12 -10.32
CA VAL A 152 -4.31 -35.89 -10.10
C VAL A 152 -4.51 -34.96 -11.29
N LEU A 153 -5.04 -33.79 -11.01
CA LEU A 153 -5.11 -32.66 -11.94
C LEU A 153 -4.37 -31.47 -11.33
N ASP A 154 -3.20 -31.15 -11.90
CA ASP A 154 -2.41 -29.99 -11.47
C ASP A 154 -2.17 -29.06 -12.67
N LEU A 155 -2.86 -27.92 -12.66
CA LEU A 155 -2.75 -26.82 -13.63
C LEU A 155 -2.26 -25.54 -12.96
N SER A 156 -1.69 -25.63 -11.75
CA SER A 156 -1.26 -24.48 -10.98
C SER A 156 -0.13 -23.70 -11.68
N GLU A 157 0.00 -22.41 -11.33
CA GLU A 157 1.08 -21.53 -11.83
C GLU A 157 1.10 -21.34 -13.35
N ASN A 158 -0.11 -21.25 -13.97
CA ASN A 158 -0.27 -20.85 -15.36
C ASN A 158 -0.98 -19.49 -15.39
N LYS A 159 -0.22 -18.41 -15.29
CA LYS A 159 -0.72 -17.04 -15.05
C LYS A 159 -1.80 -16.53 -15.98
N ASN A 160 -2.05 -17.20 -17.11
CA ASN A 160 -3.04 -16.80 -18.12
C ASN A 160 -4.19 -17.81 -18.27
N ILE A 161 -4.29 -18.85 -17.43
CA ILE A 161 -5.51 -19.66 -17.36
C ILE A 161 -6.61 -18.82 -16.70
N THR A 162 -7.71 -18.63 -17.37
CA THR A 162 -8.85 -17.80 -16.99
C THR A 162 -10.18 -18.57 -17.09
N GLY A 163 -11.30 -17.89 -16.84
CA GLY A 163 -12.63 -18.50 -16.93
C GLY A 163 -13.14 -19.02 -15.59
N ARG A 164 -14.22 -19.78 -15.65
CA ARG A 164 -14.82 -20.42 -14.46
C ARG A 164 -14.32 -21.84 -14.31
N ILE A 165 -14.39 -22.39 -13.11
CA ILE A 165 -14.21 -23.82 -12.88
C ILE A 165 -15.43 -24.53 -13.46
N PRO A 166 -15.28 -25.48 -14.42
CA PRO A 166 -16.41 -26.18 -15.02
C PRO A 166 -17.17 -27.06 -14.00
N GLU A 167 -18.51 -27.01 -14.02
CA GLU A 167 -19.34 -27.86 -13.15
C GLU A 167 -19.14 -29.35 -13.47
N GLU A 168 -18.82 -29.64 -14.72
CA GLU A 168 -18.57 -30.99 -15.24
C GLU A 168 -17.36 -31.67 -14.57
N PHE A 169 -16.48 -30.93 -13.93
CA PHE A 169 -15.39 -31.54 -13.12
C PHE A 169 -15.92 -32.44 -12.03
N SER A 170 -17.18 -32.26 -11.60
CA SER A 170 -17.87 -33.17 -10.68
C SER A 170 -17.97 -34.62 -11.16
N TYR A 171 -17.79 -34.89 -12.46
CA TYR A 171 -17.76 -36.25 -13.01
C TYR A 171 -16.44 -36.99 -12.78
N LEU A 172 -15.38 -36.27 -12.33
CA LEU A 172 -14.07 -36.87 -12.02
C LEU A 172 -14.07 -37.56 -10.65
N THR A 173 -14.95 -38.50 -10.42
CA THR A 173 -15.21 -39.12 -9.11
C THR A 173 -14.00 -39.80 -8.44
N LYS A 174 -12.95 -40.14 -9.24
CA LYS A 174 -11.69 -40.71 -8.74
C LYS A 174 -10.62 -39.67 -8.39
N LEU A 175 -10.93 -38.38 -8.56
CA LEU A 175 -9.97 -37.31 -8.37
C LEU A 175 -9.58 -37.23 -6.89
N GLU A 176 -8.29 -37.34 -6.63
CA GLU A 176 -7.69 -37.27 -5.30
C GLU A 176 -7.04 -35.90 -5.05
N VAL A 177 -6.50 -35.26 -6.10
CA VAL A 177 -5.80 -33.98 -6.04
C VAL A 177 -6.30 -33.07 -7.16
N LEU A 178 -6.83 -31.90 -6.77
CA LEU A 178 -7.19 -30.81 -7.69
C LEU A 178 -6.42 -29.55 -7.31
N LYS A 179 -5.47 -29.14 -8.16
CA LYS A 179 -4.68 -27.93 -7.98
C LYS A 179 -4.84 -27.00 -9.16
N LEU A 180 -5.45 -25.84 -8.91
CA LEU A 180 -5.69 -24.77 -9.88
C LEU A 180 -5.14 -23.42 -9.38
N ALA A 181 -4.24 -23.45 -8.39
CA ALA A 181 -3.72 -22.26 -7.75
C ALA A 181 -2.85 -21.39 -8.68
N LYS A 182 -2.73 -20.09 -8.36
CA LYS A 182 -1.90 -19.13 -9.10
C LYS A 182 -2.25 -19.02 -10.59
N ASN A 183 -3.53 -18.79 -10.84
CA ASN A 183 -4.12 -18.57 -12.16
C ASN A 183 -4.99 -17.30 -12.14
N HIS A 184 -5.78 -17.05 -13.17
CA HIS A 184 -6.77 -15.96 -13.26
C HIS A 184 -8.20 -16.47 -13.34
N LEU A 185 -8.52 -17.56 -12.64
CA LEU A 185 -9.86 -18.11 -12.56
C LEU A 185 -10.79 -17.16 -11.80
N TYR A 186 -12.05 -17.03 -12.26
CA TYR A 186 -13.05 -16.17 -11.64
C TYR A 186 -14.40 -16.87 -11.44
N GLY A 187 -15.33 -16.19 -10.77
CA GLY A 187 -16.65 -16.74 -10.46
C GLY A 187 -16.63 -17.60 -9.20
N ALA A 188 -17.73 -18.30 -8.94
CA ALA A 188 -17.89 -19.12 -7.74
C ALA A 188 -17.30 -20.53 -7.91
N ILE A 189 -16.98 -21.19 -6.80
CA ILE A 189 -16.71 -22.64 -6.79
C ILE A 189 -18.03 -23.35 -7.08
N PRO A 190 -18.12 -24.22 -8.10
CA PRO A 190 -19.33 -24.99 -8.32
C PRO A 190 -19.66 -25.91 -7.13
N PRO A 191 -20.88 -25.86 -6.57
CA PRO A 191 -21.28 -26.75 -5.48
C PRO A 191 -21.06 -28.26 -5.78
N ALA A 192 -21.18 -28.63 -7.04
CA ALA A 192 -20.98 -30.00 -7.52
C ALA A 192 -19.56 -30.56 -7.27
N ILE A 193 -18.55 -29.71 -7.03
CA ILE A 193 -17.21 -30.12 -6.59
C ILE A 193 -17.28 -30.93 -5.28
N GLY A 194 -18.28 -30.65 -4.42
CA GLY A 194 -18.54 -31.42 -3.20
C GLY A 194 -18.89 -32.89 -3.41
N ASN A 195 -19.14 -33.33 -4.68
CA ASN A 195 -19.38 -34.73 -5.02
C ASN A 195 -18.08 -35.54 -5.22
N LEU A 196 -16.91 -34.89 -5.24
CA LEU A 196 -15.61 -35.55 -5.45
C LEU A 196 -15.13 -36.25 -4.17
N SER A 197 -15.83 -37.26 -3.72
CA SER A 197 -15.62 -37.95 -2.42
C SER A 197 -14.21 -38.54 -2.23
N SER A 198 -13.46 -38.76 -3.31
CA SER A 198 -12.07 -39.22 -3.27
C SER A 198 -11.06 -38.11 -3.01
N LEU A 199 -11.48 -36.83 -3.03
CA LEU A 199 -10.58 -35.71 -2.98
C LEU A 199 -9.90 -35.60 -1.62
N THR A 200 -8.58 -35.50 -1.65
CA THR A 200 -7.73 -35.31 -0.45
C THR A 200 -7.06 -33.94 -0.43
N ASN A 201 -6.87 -33.32 -1.59
CA ASN A 201 -6.24 -31.99 -1.71
C ASN A 201 -7.05 -31.14 -2.70
N LEU A 202 -7.53 -30.00 -2.24
CA LEU A 202 -8.17 -28.97 -3.04
C LEU A 202 -7.42 -27.65 -2.86
N ASN A 203 -6.67 -27.25 -3.88
CA ASN A 203 -5.94 -25.98 -3.89
C ASN A 203 -6.43 -25.06 -5.03
N LEU A 204 -7.15 -24.02 -4.66
CA LEU A 204 -7.67 -22.95 -5.52
C LEU A 204 -7.04 -21.58 -5.22
N GLY A 205 -5.98 -21.55 -4.42
CA GLY A 205 -5.35 -20.32 -3.93
C GLY A 205 -4.79 -19.42 -5.03
N THR A 206 -4.75 -18.13 -4.77
CA THR A 206 -4.20 -17.12 -5.70
C THR A 206 -4.91 -17.15 -7.06
N ASN A 207 -6.18 -16.76 -7.03
CA ASN A 207 -7.05 -16.58 -8.18
C ASN A 207 -7.94 -15.32 -7.96
N THR A 208 -8.97 -15.13 -8.78
CA THR A 208 -10.00 -14.10 -8.61
C THR A 208 -11.39 -14.73 -8.40
N LEU A 209 -11.42 -15.90 -7.81
CA LEU A 209 -12.66 -16.59 -7.46
C LEU A 209 -13.45 -15.77 -6.43
N SER A 210 -14.78 -15.81 -6.50
CA SER A 210 -15.66 -14.92 -5.72
C SER A 210 -16.94 -15.65 -5.29
N GLY A 211 -17.77 -14.95 -4.51
CA GLY A 211 -19.01 -15.51 -3.96
C GLY A 211 -18.78 -16.25 -2.65
N ALA A 212 -19.82 -16.96 -2.19
CA ALA A 212 -19.75 -17.73 -0.95
C ALA A 212 -19.03 -19.07 -1.20
N ILE A 213 -18.35 -19.56 -0.15
CA ILE A 213 -17.82 -20.94 -0.14
C ILE A 213 -19.01 -21.90 -0.06
N PRO A 214 -19.16 -22.86 -1.02
CA PRO A 214 -20.30 -23.78 -1.05
C PRO A 214 -20.33 -24.71 0.17
N ASN A 215 -21.54 -24.89 0.76
CA ASN A 215 -21.73 -25.81 1.89
C ASN A 215 -21.42 -27.26 1.52
N GLU A 216 -21.59 -27.62 0.26
CA GLU A 216 -21.36 -28.95 -0.32
C GLU A 216 -19.88 -29.37 -0.24
N LEU A 217 -18.94 -28.42 -0.13
CA LEU A 217 -17.53 -28.77 0.11
C LEU A 217 -17.36 -29.57 1.42
N GLY A 218 -18.24 -29.38 2.39
CA GLY A 218 -18.28 -30.18 3.63
C GLY A 218 -18.57 -31.67 3.42
N ASN A 219 -19.00 -32.11 2.24
CA ASN A 219 -19.17 -33.52 1.89
C ASN A 219 -17.85 -34.24 1.61
N LEU A 220 -16.76 -33.49 1.40
CA LEU A 220 -15.43 -34.03 1.09
C LEU A 220 -14.74 -34.60 2.33
N GLN A 221 -15.27 -35.65 2.89
CA GLN A 221 -14.85 -36.24 4.18
C GLN A 221 -13.43 -36.84 4.19
N ASN A 222 -12.80 -37.01 3.00
CA ASN A 222 -11.42 -37.47 2.88
C ASN A 222 -10.44 -36.29 2.69
N LEU A 223 -10.93 -35.04 2.61
CA LEU A 223 -10.10 -33.87 2.32
C LEU A 223 -9.15 -33.60 3.51
N LYS A 224 -7.87 -33.55 3.18
CA LYS A 224 -6.78 -33.22 4.13
C LYS A 224 -6.32 -31.78 4.01
N GLU A 225 -6.32 -31.23 2.80
CA GLU A 225 -5.84 -29.89 2.51
C GLU A 225 -6.90 -29.12 1.73
N LEU A 226 -7.35 -28.00 2.32
CA LEU A 226 -8.22 -27.01 1.68
C LEU A 226 -7.49 -25.69 1.66
N ASP A 227 -7.10 -25.24 0.45
CA ASP A 227 -6.45 -23.94 0.24
C ASP A 227 -7.27 -23.07 -0.70
N LEU A 228 -7.88 -22.03 -0.16
CA LEU A 228 -8.67 -21.00 -0.84
C LEU A 228 -8.02 -19.61 -0.72
N THR A 229 -6.76 -19.54 -0.32
CA THR A 229 -6.06 -18.27 -0.03
C THR A 229 -5.97 -17.34 -1.25
N ILE A 230 -5.95 -16.03 -0.98
CA ILE A 230 -5.78 -14.98 -2.01
C ILE A 230 -6.82 -15.12 -3.13
N ASN A 231 -8.07 -14.81 -2.78
CA ASN A 231 -9.22 -14.79 -3.65
C ASN A 231 -10.20 -13.67 -3.23
N ASN A 232 -11.38 -13.62 -3.84
CA ASN A 232 -12.44 -12.65 -3.50
C ASN A 232 -13.66 -13.34 -2.87
N PHE A 233 -13.46 -14.44 -2.12
CA PHE A 233 -14.56 -15.13 -1.44
C PHE A 233 -15.14 -14.23 -0.34
N SER A 234 -16.45 -14.26 -0.20
CA SER A 234 -17.21 -13.48 0.77
C SER A 234 -18.24 -14.35 1.51
N GLY A 235 -18.88 -13.79 2.52
CA GLY A 235 -19.81 -14.55 3.36
C GLY A 235 -19.09 -15.25 4.51
N THR A 236 -19.76 -16.20 5.14
CA THR A 236 -19.23 -17.00 6.24
C THR A 236 -18.67 -18.34 5.73
N ILE A 237 -17.74 -18.93 6.47
CA ILE A 237 -17.34 -20.31 6.21
C ILE A 237 -18.50 -21.24 6.62
N PRO A 238 -18.95 -22.12 5.73
CA PRO A 238 -20.02 -23.07 6.03
C PRO A 238 -19.71 -23.94 7.26
N PRO A 239 -20.64 -24.15 8.19
CA PRO A 239 -20.43 -25.01 9.36
C PRO A 239 -20.04 -26.45 9.05
N SER A 240 -20.40 -26.94 7.85
CA SER A 240 -20.04 -28.27 7.35
C SER A 240 -18.52 -28.44 7.21
N ILE A 241 -17.79 -27.38 6.82
CA ILE A 241 -16.31 -27.39 6.69
C ILE A 241 -15.66 -27.58 8.06
N TYR A 242 -16.21 -26.96 9.10
CA TYR A 242 -15.73 -27.13 10.46
C TYR A 242 -15.95 -28.52 11.05
N ASN A 243 -16.69 -29.40 10.37
CA ASN A 243 -16.94 -30.78 10.77
C ASN A 243 -16.10 -31.82 9.98
N MET A 244 -15.19 -31.36 9.12
CA MET A 244 -14.33 -32.24 8.30
C MET A 244 -13.12 -32.71 9.11
N SER A 245 -13.28 -33.69 9.98
CA SER A 245 -12.24 -34.18 10.91
C SER A 245 -10.95 -34.68 10.24
N SER A 246 -10.98 -34.96 8.95
CA SER A 246 -9.83 -35.35 8.12
C SER A 246 -8.85 -34.20 7.81
N LEU A 247 -9.29 -32.93 7.97
CA LEU A 247 -8.48 -31.77 7.61
C LEU A 247 -7.20 -31.68 8.45
N VAL A 248 -6.10 -31.52 7.74
CA VAL A 248 -4.75 -31.27 8.24
C VAL A 248 -4.36 -29.80 8.01
N SER A 249 -4.81 -29.22 6.91
CA SER A 249 -4.59 -27.82 6.57
C SER A 249 -5.90 -27.16 6.14
N LEU A 250 -6.23 -26.06 6.81
CA LEU A 250 -7.34 -25.19 6.45
C LEU A 250 -6.81 -23.75 6.27
N ALA A 251 -6.74 -23.32 5.01
CA ALA A 251 -6.18 -22.04 4.61
C ALA A 251 -7.20 -21.24 3.78
N VAL A 252 -7.65 -20.11 4.32
CA VAL A 252 -8.63 -19.20 3.70
C VAL A 252 -8.15 -17.74 3.71
N ALA A 253 -6.86 -17.51 3.93
CA ALA A 253 -6.30 -16.18 4.10
C ALA A 253 -6.47 -15.30 2.86
N SER A 254 -6.48 -13.97 3.08
CA SER A 254 -6.61 -12.95 2.02
C SER A 254 -7.87 -13.15 1.18
N ASN A 255 -9.02 -12.96 1.84
CA ASN A 255 -10.35 -12.97 1.26
C ASN A 255 -11.23 -11.90 1.95
N ASP A 256 -12.51 -11.88 1.63
CA ASP A 256 -13.52 -11.01 2.23
C ASP A 256 -14.48 -11.77 3.19
N LEU A 257 -14.01 -12.86 3.78
CA LEU A 257 -14.78 -13.71 4.68
C LEU A 257 -15.03 -13.03 6.02
N TRP A 258 -16.21 -13.27 6.60
CA TRP A 258 -16.62 -12.68 7.87
C TRP A 258 -17.37 -13.67 8.77
N GLY A 259 -17.76 -13.21 9.95
CA GLY A 259 -18.44 -14.03 10.96
C GLY A 259 -17.47 -14.50 12.04
N GLU A 260 -18.01 -15.26 13.00
CA GLU A 260 -17.22 -15.81 14.10
C GLU A 260 -16.61 -17.16 13.75
N ILE A 261 -15.41 -17.42 14.24
CA ILE A 261 -14.77 -18.72 14.15
C ILE A 261 -15.23 -19.52 15.37
N PRO A 262 -15.82 -20.74 15.20
CA PRO A 262 -16.31 -21.51 16.32
C PRO A 262 -15.24 -21.81 17.37
N GLY A 263 -15.53 -21.55 18.66
CA GLY A 263 -14.57 -21.74 19.75
C GLY A 263 -14.13 -23.20 19.90
N ASP A 264 -14.94 -24.19 19.50
CA ASP A 264 -14.69 -25.62 19.55
C ASP A 264 -14.06 -26.22 18.30
N ILE A 265 -13.58 -25.38 17.36
CA ILE A 265 -13.01 -25.80 16.06
C ILE A 265 -11.88 -26.83 16.22
N GLY A 266 -11.02 -26.69 17.23
CA GLY A 266 -9.94 -27.64 17.47
C GLY A 266 -10.42 -29.01 17.95
N ILE A 267 -11.63 -29.11 18.52
CA ILE A 267 -12.24 -30.39 18.87
C ILE A 267 -12.78 -31.08 17.61
N LYS A 268 -13.38 -30.30 16.72
CA LYS A 268 -13.98 -30.78 15.46
C LYS A 268 -12.92 -31.12 14.39
N LEU A 269 -11.78 -30.45 14.40
CA LEU A 269 -10.66 -30.65 13.46
C LEU A 269 -9.40 -31.16 14.21
N PRO A 270 -9.40 -32.36 14.81
CA PRO A 270 -8.35 -32.82 15.72
C PRO A 270 -6.99 -33.09 15.04
N ASN A 271 -6.98 -33.20 13.69
CA ASN A 271 -5.78 -33.50 12.90
C ASN A 271 -5.09 -32.23 12.35
N LEU A 272 -5.59 -31.06 12.71
CA LEU A 272 -5.15 -29.80 12.12
C LEU A 272 -3.69 -29.50 12.52
N LEU A 273 -2.85 -29.24 11.50
CA LEU A 273 -1.47 -28.78 11.63
C LEU A 273 -1.33 -27.32 11.22
N VAL A 274 -2.15 -26.88 10.26
CA VAL A 274 -2.12 -25.53 9.70
C VAL A 274 -3.50 -24.90 9.74
N PHE A 275 -3.61 -23.79 10.46
CA PHE A 275 -4.78 -22.94 10.55
C PHE A 275 -4.41 -21.53 10.05
N ASN A 276 -4.88 -21.13 8.84
CA ASN A 276 -4.50 -19.86 8.22
C ASN A 276 -5.73 -19.07 7.76
N PHE A 277 -6.10 -18.06 8.57
CA PHE A 277 -7.26 -17.21 8.42
C PHE A 277 -6.91 -15.71 8.28
N CYS A 278 -5.63 -15.38 8.03
CA CYS A 278 -5.16 -14.00 7.93
C CYS A 278 -5.89 -13.18 6.86
N ILE A 279 -5.96 -11.86 7.08
CA ILE A 279 -6.45 -10.88 6.09
C ILE A 279 -7.85 -11.25 5.64
N ASN A 280 -8.80 -11.10 6.57
CA ASN A 280 -10.23 -11.33 6.39
C ASN A 280 -11.01 -10.36 7.29
N LYS A 281 -12.29 -10.61 7.49
CA LYS A 281 -13.19 -9.80 8.35
C LYS A 281 -13.78 -10.60 9.51
N PHE A 282 -13.09 -11.66 9.97
CA PHE A 282 -13.54 -12.48 11.08
C PHE A 282 -13.64 -11.66 12.37
N THR A 283 -14.70 -11.94 13.15
CA THR A 283 -15.02 -11.29 14.44
C THR A 283 -15.05 -12.30 15.57
N GLY A 284 -15.34 -11.84 16.78
CA GLY A 284 -15.41 -12.68 17.98
C GLY A 284 -14.03 -13.02 18.56
N LYS A 285 -13.96 -14.06 19.36
CA LYS A 285 -12.74 -14.41 20.13
C LYS A 285 -11.85 -15.39 19.37
N ILE A 286 -10.57 -15.44 19.76
CA ILE A 286 -9.68 -16.53 19.33
C ILE A 286 -10.25 -17.86 19.79
N PRO A 287 -10.40 -18.86 18.90
CA PRO A 287 -10.94 -20.18 19.27
C PRO A 287 -10.06 -20.89 20.33
N TRP A 288 -10.58 -21.07 21.54
CA TRP A 288 -9.84 -21.62 22.66
C TRP A 288 -9.34 -23.05 22.43
N SER A 289 -10.08 -23.82 21.66
CA SER A 289 -9.72 -25.21 21.37
C SER A 289 -8.54 -25.41 20.43
N LEU A 290 -8.14 -24.38 19.69
CA LEU A 290 -6.91 -24.42 18.90
C LEU A 290 -5.67 -24.65 19.78
N HIS A 291 -5.68 -24.10 20.99
CA HIS A 291 -4.58 -24.28 21.94
C HIS A 291 -4.54 -25.66 22.61
N ASN A 292 -5.52 -26.55 22.32
CA ASN A 292 -5.52 -27.95 22.75
C ASN A 292 -4.97 -28.90 21.67
N LEU A 293 -4.68 -28.40 20.45
CA LEU A 293 -4.16 -29.21 19.36
C LEU A 293 -2.63 -29.38 19.52
N THR A 294 -2.22 -30.39 20.27
CA THR A 294 -0.80 -30.61 20.63
C THR A 294 0.15 -30.74 19.43
N ASN A 295 -0.34 -31.10 18.24
CA ASN A 295 0.44 -31.30 17.03
C ASN A 295 0.42 -30.07 16.11
N ILE A 296 -0.37 -29.03 16.40
CA ILE A 296 -0.49 -27.86 15.53
C ILE A 296 0.86 -27.15 15.37
N LYS A 297 1.15 -26.74 14.15
CA LYS A 297 2.40 -26.08 13.78
C LYS A 297 2.20 -24.60 13.48
N VAL A 298 1.08 -24.26 12.85
CA VAL A 298 0.83 -22.91 12.34
C VAL A 298 -0.55 -22.43 12.74
N ILE A 299 -0.61 -21.35 13.50
CA ILE A 299 -1.82 -20.59 13.81
C ILE A 299 -1.62 -19.18 13.29
N ARG A 300 -2.42 -18.77 12.30
CA ARG A 300 -2.37 -17.46 11.66
C ARG A 300 -3.77 -16.88 11.55
N MET A 301 -4.01 -15.76 12.23
CA MET A 301 -5.30 -15.03 12.23
C MET A 301 -5.10 -13.51 12.14
N ALA A 302 -3.93 -13.07 11.70
CA ALA A 302 -3.61 -11.65 11.60
C ALA A 302 -4.52 -10.90 10.61
N HIS A 303 -4.65 -9.57 10.81
CA HIS A 303 -5.48 -8.71 10.00
C HIS A 303 -6.95 -9.19 9.91
N ASN A 304 -7.61 -9.21 11.07
CA ASN A 304 -9.03 -9.48 11.23
C ASN A 304 -9.65 -8.46 12.20
N ARG A 305 -10.78 -8.80 12.80
CA ARG A 305 -11.48 -8.01 13.81
C ARG A 305 -11.75 -8.86 15.05
N LEU A 306 -10.78 -9.75 15.38
CA LEU A 306 -10.89 -10.60 16.56
C LEU A 306 -10.69 -9.76 17.82
N GLU A 307 -11.45 -10.05 18.85
CA GLU A 307 -11.48 -9.30 20.12
C GLU A 307 -11.28 -10.22 21.34
N GLY A 308 -11.29 -9.61 22.52
CA GLY A 308 -11.10 -10.35 23.78
C GLY A 308 -9.64 -10.69 24.03
N THR A 309 -9.38 -11.75 24.80
CA THR A 309 -8.05 -12.12 25.25
C THR A 309 -7.51 -13.36 24.54
N VAL A 310 -6.19 -13.57 24.61
CA VAL A 310 -5.59 -14.81 24.12
C VAL A 310 -5.98 -15.94 25.06
N PRO A 311 -6.65 -16.99 24.56
CA PRO A 311 -7.07 -18.12 25.40
C PRO A 311 -5.89 -18.84 26.07
N PRO A 312 -6.07 -19.45 27.23
CA PRO A 312 -5.02 -20.27 27.86
C PRO A 312 -4.68 -21.52 27.02
N GLY A 313 -3.57 -22.17 27.33
CA GLY A 313 -3.18 -23.43 26.70
C GLY A 313 -2.05 -23.38 25.70
N LEU A 314 -1.56 -22.19 25.33
CA LEU A 314 -0.40 -22.06 24.41
C LEU A 314 0.82 -22.87 24.87
N GLY A 315 1.02 -23.04 26.20
CA GLY A 315 2.08 -23.89 26.76
C GLY A 315 1.97 -25.38 26.42
N ASN A 316 0.85 -25.82 25.89
CA ASN A 316 0.58 -27.21 25.49
C ASN A 316 0.94 -27.49 24.02
N LEU A 317 1.54 -26.52 23.29
CA LEU A 317 1.82 -26.59 21.86
C LEU A 317 3.33 -26.74 21.57
N PRO A 318 3.94 -27.90 21.80
CA PRO A 318 5.39 -28.10 21.71
C PRO A 318 5.89 -28.04 20.25
N PHE A 319 5.02 -28.28 19.27
CA PHE A 319 5.34 -28.28 17.84
C PHE A 319 4.99 -26.98 17.14
N LEU A 320 4.49 -25.98 17.87
CA LEU A 320 4.13 -24.68 17.29
C LEU A 320 5.37 -24.01 16.71
N GLU A 321 5.33 -23.75 15.40
CA GLU A 321 6.38 -23.09 14.63
C GLU A 321 6.03 -21.61 14.38
N MET A 322 4.74 -21.30 14.20
CA MET A 322 4.26 -19.95 13.90
C MET A 322 2.98 -19.62 14.66
N TYR A 323 3.02 -18.49 15.36
CA TYR A 323 1.84 -17.89 16.00
C TYR A 323 1.71 -16.43 15.56
N ASN A 324 0.68 -16.12 14.79
CA ASN A 324 0.44 -14.78 14.26
C ASN A 324 -1.02 -14.37 14.46
N ILE A 325 -1.22 -13.42 15.37
CA ILE A 325 -2.52 -12.80 15.70
C ILE A 325 -2.45 -11.28 15.56
N GLY A 326 -1.45 -10.75 14.85
CA GLY A 326 -1.24 -9.32 14.65
C GLY A 326 -2.42 -8.63 13.96
N TYR A 327 -2.56 -7.32 14.19
CA TYR A 327 -3.60 -6.48 13.58
C TYR A 327 -5.03 -7.01 13.79
N ASN A 328 -5.42 -7.03 15.06
CA ASN A 328 -6.76 -7.35 15.56
C ASN A 328 -7.13 -6.37 16.69
N ASP A 329 -8.23 -6.64 17.41
CA ASP A 329 -8.69 -5.85 18.56
C ASP A 329 -8.47 -6.62 19.90
N ILE A 330 -7.39 -7.42 20.01
CA ILE A 330 -7.08 -8.30 21.14
C ILE A 330 -6.47 -7.49 22.28
N VAL A 331 -6.92 -7.78 23.51
CA VAL A 331 -6.46 -7.14 24.75
C VAL A 331 -5.69 -8.12 25.63
N SER A 332 -4.94 -7.61 26.61
CA SER A 332 -4.36 -8.42 27.70
C SER A 332 -5.16 -8.24 28.99
N GLU A 333 -5.48 -9.32 29.68
CA GLU A 333 -6.05 -9.25 31.04
C GLU A 333 -4.95 -9.26 32.12
N ASP A 334 -3.87 -10.02 31.93
CA ASP A 334 -2.83 -10.31 32.93
C ASP A 334 -1.41 -10.06 32.38
N GLY A 335 -1.11 -8.85 31.95
CA GLY A 335 0.25 -8.42 31.64
C GLY A 335 1.12 -9.44 30.90
N LEU A 336 0.74 -9.84 29.67
CA LEU A 336 1.52 -10.71 28.78
C LEU A 336 1.74 -12.16 29.24
N SER A 337 0.75 -12.75 29.90
CA SER A 337 0.72 -14.20 30.18
C SER A 337 0.94 -15.06 28.92
N VAL A 338 0.59 -14.53 27.74
CA VAL A 338 0.85 -15.15 26.42
C VAL A 338 2.33 -15.46 26.21
N ILE A 339 3.23 -14.52 26.52
CA ILE A 339 4.68 -14.70 26.37
C ILE A 339 5.18 -15.78 27.33
N THR A 340 4.75 -15.70 28.59
CA THR A 340 5.14 -16.69 29.59
C THR A 340 4.65 -18.09 29.28
N SER A 341 3.49 -18.21 28.65
CA SER A 341 2.91 -19.49 28.22
C SER A 341 3.71 -20.15 27.10
N LEU A 342 4.26 -19.39 26.18
CA LEU A 342 4.99 -19.91 24.99
C LEU A 342 6.37 -20.52 25.29
N LYS A 343 6.84 -20.53 26.55
CA LYS A 343 8.16 -21.08 26.93
C LYS A 343 8.37 -22.55 26.53
N ASN A 344 7.29 -23.34 26.43
CA ASN A 344 7.35 -24.75 26.08
C ASN A 344 7.30 -24.98 24.54
N SER A 345 6.98 -23.95 23.75
CA SER A 345 6.94 -24.04 22.28
C SER A 345 8.36 -23.90 21.72
N THR A 346 9.19 -24.94 21.91
CA THR A 346 10.63 -24.90 21.60
C THR A 346 10.95 -24.82 20.10
N ARG A 347 9.94 -25.01 19.23
CA ARG A 347 10.05 -24.90 17.77
C ARG A 347 9.54 -23.56 17.23
N LEU A 348 9.04 -22.69 18.12
CA LEU A 348 8.48 -21.40 17.72
C LEU A 348 9.57 -20.56 17.00
N ASN A 349 9.34 -20.31 15.73
CA ASN A 349 10.23 -19.56 14.86
C ASN A 349 9.71 -18.14 14.57
N PHE A 350 8.38 -17.97 14.59
CA PHE A 350 7.70 -16.72 14.26
C PHE A 350 6.63 -16.40 15.31
N LEU A 351 6.75 -15.23 15.93
CA LEU A 351 5.74 -14.68 16.85
C LEU A 351 5.35 -13.28 16.42
N ALA A 352 4.06 -13.05 16.14
CA ALA A 352 3.51 -11.72 15.85
C ALA A 352 2.23 -11.49 16.65
N ILE A 353 2.28 -10.45 17.49
CA ILE A 353 1.17 -9.91 18.28
C ILE A 353 1.01 -8.42 18.10
N ASP A 354 1.65 -7.87 17.06
CA ASP A 354 1.65 -6.45 16.71
C ASP A 354 0.25 -5.95 16.28
N GLY A 355 0.03 -4.63 16.34
CA GLY A 355 -1.23 -4.01 15.92
C GLY A 355 -2.45 -4.49 16.70
N ASN A 356 -2.34 -4.59 18.04
CA ASN A 356 -3.40 -4.97 18.96
C ASN A 356 -3.49 -3.95 20.12
N HIS A 357 -4.19 -4.33 21.18
CA HIS A 357 -4.33 -3.53 22.40
C HIS A 357 -3.64 -4.16 23.61
N PHE A 358 -2.53 -4.86 23.39
CA PHE A 358 -1.74 -5.40 24.48
C PHE A 358 -1.12 -4.27 25.30
N GLU A 359 -1.17 -4.38 26.62
CA GLU A 359 -0.62 -3.40 27.56
C GLU A 359 0.25 -4.05 28.65
N GLY A 360 0.90 -3.22 29.47
CA GLY A 360 1.77 -3.69 30.54
C GLY A 360 3.24 -3.73 30.16
N VAL A 361 4.05 -4.34 31.01
CA VAL A 361 5.50 -4.43 30.87
C VAL A 361 5.90 -5.72 30.16
N ILE A 362 6.83 -5.65 29.22
CA ILE A 362 7.40 -6.85 28.59
C ILE A 362 8.17 -7.62 29.70
N PRO A 363 7.78 -8.87 30.02
CA PRO A 363 8.39 -9.59 31.12
C PRO A 363 9.78 -10.11 30.76
N GLU A 364 10.65 -10.27 31.78
CA GLU A 364 11.98 -10.92 31.62
C GLU A 364 11.89 -12.35 31.10
N SER A 365 10.72 -13.02 31.26
CA SER A 365 10.48 -14.35 30.68
C SER A 365 10.48 -14.38 29.15
N ILE A 366 10.49 -13.23 28.47
CA ILE A 366 10.64 -13.19 26.99
C ILE A 366 11.91 -13.88 26.55
N GLY A 367 13.00 -13.77 27.32
CA GLY A 367 14.27 -14.46 27.02
C GLY A 367 14.20 -15.99 27.11
N ASN A 368 13.10 -16.55 27.65
CA ASN A 368 12.85 -17.99 27.73
C ASN A 368 12.04 -18.55 26.56
N LEU A 369 11.69 -17.69 25.57
CA LEU A 369 11.10 -18.15 24.32
C LEU A 369 12.08 -19.03 23.54
N SER A 370 11.58 -19.68 22.49
CA SER A 370 12.36 -20.58 21.65
C SER A 370 13.67 -19.93 21.16
N LYS A 371 14.79 -20.65 21.27
CA LYS A 371 16.10 -20.22 20.76
C LYS A 371 16.15 -20.16 19.22
N VAL A 372 15.21 -20.83 18.53
CA VAL A 372 15.07 -20.77 17.09
C VAL A 372 14.11 -19.67 16.64
N LEU A 373 13.59 -18.85 17.58
CA LEU A 373 12.74 -17.72 17.24
C LEU A 373 13.52 -16.74 16.37
N SER A 374 13.08 -16.60 15.12
CA SER A 374 13.75 -15.74 14.13
C SER A 374 13.06 -14.40 13.96
N LYS A 375 11.74 -14.32 14.19
CA LYS A 375 10.98 -13.09 14.00
C LYS A 375 10.06 -12.83 15.19
N LEU A 376 10.19 -11.64 15.77
CA LEU A 376 9.38 -11.16 16.88
C LEU A 376 8.78 -9.80 16.53
N TYR A 377 7.45 -9.78 16.32
CA TYR A 377 6.67 -8.58 16.07
C TYR A 377 5.75 -8.30 17.27
N MET A 378 5.98 -7.17 17.93
CA MET A 378 5.21 -6.68 19.09
C MET A 378 4.89 -5.18 18.93
N GLY A 379 5.09 -4.61 17.76
CA GLY A 379 4.84 -3.20 17.47
C GLY A 379 3.36 -2.83 17.54
N GLU A 380 3.06 -1.52 17.50
CA GLU A 380 1.68 -0.99 17.45
C GLU A 380 0.77 -1.57 18.55
N ASN A 381 1.24 -1.47 19.80
CA ASN A 381 0.54 -1.87 21.02
C ASN A 381 0.66 -0.77 22.09
N SER A 382 0.34 -1.08 23.33
CA SER A 382 0.45 -0.18 24.50
C SER A 382 1.49 -0.63 25.52
N PHE A 383 2.53 -1.36 25.11
CA PHE A 383 3.59 -1.82 26.01
C PHE A 383 4.33 -0.64 26.63
N GLN A 384 4.65 -0.77 27.90
CA GLN A 384 5.35 0.25 28.68
C GLN A 384 6.53 -0.34 29.49
N GLY A 385 7.25 0.49 30.22
CA GLY A 385 8.46 0.07 30.93
C GLY A 385 9.67 -0.11 30.00
N ASN A 386 10.69 -0.80 30.49
CA ASN A 386 11.95 -0.97 29.77
C ASN A 386 11.92 -2.16 28.83
N ILE A 387 12.80 -2.14 27.82
CA ILE A 387 13.10 -3.34 27.03
C ILE A 387 13.90 -4.29 27.95
N PRO A 388 13.42 -5.53 28.19
CA PRO A 388 14.12 -6.45 29.10
C PRO A 388 15.47 -6.90 28.51
N THR A 389 16.50 -6.98 29.38
CA THR A 389 17.85 -7.39 28.95
C THR A 389 17.88 -8.86 28.50
N SER A 390 16.97 -9.69 29.02
CA SER A 390 16.83 -11.10 28.67
C SER A 390 16.43 -11.33 27.21
N ILE A 391 15.93 -10.30 26.48
CA ILE A 391 15.64 -10.44 25.03
C ILE A 391 16.89 -10.87 24.25
N SER A 392 18.06 -10.54 24.77
CA SER A 392 19.37 -10.94 24.22
C SER A 392 19.63 -12.46 24.21
N HIS A 393 18.85 -13.23 24.98
CA HIS A 393 18.95 -14.69 24.99
C HIS A 393 18.32 -15.34 23.73
N LEU A 394 17.57 -14.58 22.93
CA LEU A 394 16.96 -15.07 21.70
C LEU A 394 17.96 -15.07 20.54
N SER A 395 19.00 -15.88 20.66
CA SER A 395 20.17 -15.86 19.76
C SER A 395 19.88 -16.11 18.28
N GLY A 396 18.72 -16.74 17.95
CA GLY A 396 18.26 -16.95 16.57
C GLY A 396 17.55 -15.77 15.93
N LEU A 397 17.36 -14.66 16.68
CA LEU A 397 16.49 -13.57 16.23
C LEU A 397 17.12 -12.81 15.06
N THR A 398 16.39 -12.74 13.96
CA THR A 398 16.76 -11.98 12.75
C THR A 398 15.96 -10.69 12.64
N LEU A 399 14.76 -10.63 13.26
CA LEU A 399 13.92 -9.46 13.27
C LEU A 399 13.33 -9.24 14.67
N LEU A 400 13.53 -8.02 15.18
CA LEU A 400 12.91 -7.50 16.39
C LEU A 400 12.19 -6.20 16.06
N ASN A 401 10.86 -6.18 16.19
CA ASN A 401 10.07 -4.97 16.05
C ASN A 401 9.16 -4.76 17.26
N VAL A 402 9.46 -3.72 18.04
CA VAL A 402 8.64 -3.23 19.15
C VAL A 402 8.27 -1.76 18.96
N SER A 403 8.29 -1.28 17.72
CA SER A 403 7.95 0.11 17.36
C SER A 403 6.51 0.46 17.71
N TYR A 404 6.20 1.76 17.83
CA TYR A 404 4.85 2.25 18.13
C TYR A 404 4.27 1.67 19.42
N ASN A 405 4.99 1.90 20.53
CA ASN A 405 4.60 1.53 21.89
C ASN A 405 4.84 2.71 22.85
N SER A 406 4.78 2.45 24.15
CA SER A 406 5.12 3.41 25.22
C SER A 406 6.38 2.99 26.01
N LEU A 407 7.26 2.20 25.39
CA LEU A 407 8.49 1.72 26.03
C LEU A 407 9.40 2.90 26.40
N SER A 408 10.04 2.81 27.57
CA SER A 408 10.87 3.84 28.17
C SER A 408 12.22 3.29 28.61
N GLY A 409 13.03 4.12 29.27
CA GLY A 409 14.39 3.72 29.69
C GLY A 409 15.38 3.69 28.52
N GLU A 410 16.51 3.07 28.75
CA GLU A 410 17.62 3.04 27.79
C GLU A 410 17.51 1.80 26.87
N ILE A 411 18.16 1.87 25.72
CA ILE A 411 18.34 0.70 24.85
C ILE A 411 19.37 -0.22 25.51
N PRO A 412 19.03 -1.47 25.88
CA PRO A 412 19.96 -2.37 26.56
C PRO A 412 21.19 -2.68 25.71
N THR A 413 22.38 -2.60 26.31
CA THR A 413 23.64 -2.96 25.66
C THR A 413 23.68 -4.40 25.15
N GLU A 414 22.93 -5.27 25.83
CA GLU A 414 22.79 -6.71 25.60
C GLU A 414 22.13 -7.04 24.26
N ILE A 415 21.35 -6.10 23.68
CA ILE A 415 20.78 -6.29 22.30
C ILE A 415 21.89 -6.61 21.30
N SER A 416 23.10 -6.10 21.54
CA SER A 416 24.29 -6.39 20.70
C SER A 416 24.70 -7.88 20.66
N ASN A 417 24.13 -8.71 21.54
CA ASN A 417 24.36 -10.16 21.55
C ASN A 417 23.52 -10.91 20.49
N LEU A 418 22.52 -10.25 19.91
CA LEU A 418 21.66 -10.79 18.84
C LEU A 418 22.41 -10.79 17.49
N LYS A 419 23.43 -11.62 17.33
CA LYS A 419 24.36 -11.59 16.17
C LYS A 419 23.71 -11.91 14.83
N GLU A 420 22.53 -12.56 14.85
CA GLU A 420 21.77 -12.87 13.64
C GLU A 420 20.83 -11.74 13.21
N LEU A 421 20.71 -10.65 14.03
CA LEU A 421 19.75 -9.60 13.80
C LEU A 421 20.00 -8.86 12.48
N GLN A 422 18.95 -8.78 11.65
CA GLN A 422 18.92 -8.11 10.37
C GLN A 422 18.04 -6.83 10.42
N MET A 423 16.98 -6.85 11.23
CA MET A 423 16.10 -5.71 11.40
C MET A 423 15.89 -5.40 12.88
N LEU A 424 16.12 -4.14 13.27
CA LEU A 424 15.82 -3.60 14.60
C LEU A 424 14.86 -2.42 14.47
N GLY A 425 13.61 -2.60 14.90
CA GLY A 425 12.56 -1.59 14.95
C GLY A 425 12.22 -1.22 16.39
N LEU A 426 12.62 -0.02 16.83
CA LEU A 426 12.31 0.58 18.13
C LEU A 426 11.60 1.94 17.99
N ALA A 427 11.14 2.28 16.81
CA ALA A 427 10.60 3.60 16.51
C ALA A 427 9.35 3.95 17.31
N LYS A 428 9.09 5.27 17.49
CA LYS A 428 7.85 5.74 18.09
C LYS A 428 7.58 5.13 19.47
N ASN A 429 8.57 5.29 20.36
CA ASN A 429 8.52 4.94 21.77
C ASN A 429 8.91 6.15 22.63
N ARG A 430 9.20 5.93 23.93
CA ARG A 430 9.69 6.94 24.86
C ARG A 430 11.11 6.62 25.34
N LEU A 431 11.87 5.86 24.53
CA LEU A 431 13.24 5.48 24.88
C LEU A 431 14.13 6.70 25.06
N SER A 432 15.03 6.64 26.01
CA SER A 432 15.92 7.73 26.44
C SER A 432 17.37 7.25 26.56
N GLY A 433 18.26 8.12 27.04
CA GLY A 433 19.69 7.79 27.11
C GLY A 433 20.36 7.81 25.74
N SER A 434 21.61 7.34 25.68
CA SER A 434 22.40 7.30 24.45
C SER A 434 22.27 5.96 23.73
N ILE A 435 22.52 5.97 22.42
CA ILE A 435 22.63 4.71 21.67
C ILE A 435 23.89 3.97 22.15
N PRO A 436 23.79 2.70 22.58
CA PRO A 436 24.96 1.93 22.99
C PRO A 436 25.95 1.72 21.83
N ASN A 437 27.22 1.99 22.07
CA ASN A 437 28.29 1.72 21.08
C ASN A 437 28.33 0.26 20.63
N SER A 438 27.92 -0.66 21.50
CA SER A 438 27.89 -2.10 21.22
C SER A 438 26.93 -2.48 20.10
N LEU A 439 25.94 -1.65 19.75
CA LEU A 439 25.06 -1.93 18.60
C LEU A 439 25.83 -2.06 17.28
N GLY A 440 26.96 -1.34 17.12
CA GLY A 440 27.83 -1.50 15.95
C GLY A 440 28.42 -2.90 15.75
N ASN A 441 28.22 -3.81 16.71
CA ASN A 441 28.64 -5.22 16.62
C ASN A 441 27.62 -6.11 15.87
N LEU A 442 26.46 -5.57 15.47
CA LEU A 442 25.40 -6.28 14.75
C LEU A 442 25.70 -6.35 13.24
N GLN A 443 26.67 -7.17 12.86
CA GLN A 443 27.25 -7.21 11.50
C GLN A 443 26.27 -7.66 10.41
N LYS A 444 25.13 -8.29 10.76
CA LYS A 444 24.09 -8.74 9.83
C LYS A 444 22.96 -7.73 9.65
N LEU A 445 22.99 -6.62 10.41
CA LEU A 445 21.94 -5.63 10.40
C LEU A 445 21.83 -4.96 9.02
N ASN A 446 20.64 -5.01 8.44
CA ASN A 446 20.30 -4.37 7.18
C ASN A 446 19.30 -3.22 7.33
N GLN A 447 18.57 -3.19 8.44
CA GLN A 447 17.64 -2.10 8.74
C GLN A 447 17.64 -1.76 10.23
N ILE A 448 17.77 -0.46 10.54
CA ILE A 448 17.61 0.07 11.89
C ILE A 448 16.67 1.27 11.87
N ASP A 449 15.66 1.24 12.73
CA ASP A 449 14.73 2.34 12.93
C ASP A 449 14.57 2.63 14.44
N LEU A 450 15.13 3.76 14.87
CA LEU A 450 15.05 4.30 16.23
C LEU A 450 14.26 5.61 16.26
N SER A 451 13.58 5.95 15.18
CA SER A 451 12.94 7.26 15.00
C SER A 451 11.84 7.53 16.03
N GLY A 452 11.60 8.81 16.34
CA GLY A 452 10.48 9.18 17.19
C GLY A 452 10.61 8.73 18.64
N ASN A 453 11.78 8.93 19.24
CA ASN A 453 12.09 8.64 20.65
C ASN A 453 12.60 9.88 21.39
N ASN A 454 13.10 9.71 22.63
CA ASN A 454 13.77 10.74 23.43
C ASN A 454 15.28 10.49 23.55
N LEU A 455 15.88 9.80 22.59
CA LEU A 455 17.30 9.46 22.62
C LEU A 455 18.17 10.71 22.52
N VAL A 456 19.29 10.71 23.23
CA VAL A 456 20.22 11.85 23.37
C VAL A 456 21.66 11.45 23.04
N GLY A 457 22.59 12.42 23.09
CA GLY A 457 24.02 12.18 22.86
C GLY A 457 24.37 12.14 21.39
N SER A 458 25.62 11.76 21.09
CA SER A 458 26.12 11.66 19.73
C SER A 458 25.75 10.30 19.08
N ILE A 459 25.69 10.28 17.77
CA ILE A 459 25.56 9.02 17.00
C ILE A 459 26.87 8.24 17.15
N PRO A 460 26.84 6.95 17.53
CA PRO A 460 28.05 6.15 17.74
C PRO A 460 28.90 6.01 16.47
N THR A 461 30.18 6.26 16.58
CA THR A 461 31.13 6.02 15.47
C THR A 461 31.18 4.56 15.03
N THR A 462 30.85 3.63 15.93
CA THR A 462 30.76 2.19 15.63
C THR A 462 29.67 1.84 14.61
N PHE A 463 28.77 2.74 14.28
CA PHE A 463 27.79 2.56 13.21
C PHE A 463 28.46 2.43 11.83
N GLY A 464 29.66 3.02 11.64
CA GLY A 464 30.49 2.78 10.45
C GLY A 464 30.96 1.32 10.25
N ASN A 465 30.74 0.45 11.25
CA ASN A 465 31.03 -0.98 11.13
C ASN A 465 29.92 -1.78 10.40
N PHE A 466 28.75 -1.19 10.15
CA PHE A 466 27.66 -1.89 9.47
C PHE A 466 27.96 -2.10 7.98
N GLN A 467 28.23 -3.34 7.60
CA GLN A 467 28.58 -3.69 6.21
C GLN A 467 27.36 -4.00 5.32
N LYS A 468 26.20 -4.33 5.93
CA LYS A 468 24.99 -4.78 5.22
C LYS A 468 23.80 -3.85 5.37
N LEU A 469 23.99 -2.70 6.02
CA LEU A 469 22.91 -1.77 6.31
C LEU A 469 22.37 -1.15 5.01
N LEU A 470 21.08 -1.35 4.76
CA LEU A 470 20.34 -0.82 3.60
C LEU A 470 19.56 0.44 3.95
N SER A 471 19.13 0.57 5.21
CA SER A 471 18.30 1.68 5.70
C SER A 471 18.62 2.02 7.15
N ILE A 472 18.71 3.32 7.42
CA ILE A 472 18.85 3.88 8.78
C ILE A 472 17.89 5.04 8.96
N ASP A 473 17.06 4.97 10.03
CA ASP A 473 16.22 6.08 10.47
C ASP A 473 16.42 6.35 11.96
N LEU A 474 17.00 7.52 12.27
CA LEU A 474 17.22 8.03 13.63
C LEU A 474 16.46 9.34 13.84
N SER A 475 15.53 9.67 12.99
CA SER A 475 14.84 10.95 12.98
C SER A 475 13.98 11.18 14.22
N ASN A 476 13.66 12.45 14.46
CA ASN A 476 12.75 12.85 15.53
C ASN A 476 13.19 12.32 16.91
N ASN A 477 14.43 12.65 17.28
CA ASN A 477 15.07 12.38 18.56
C ASN A 477 15.72 13.66 19.10
N LYS A 478 16.64 13.54 20.07
CA LYS A 478 17.39 14.64 20.65
C LYS A 478 18.91 14.44 20.49
N PHE A 479 19.33 13.76 19.41
CA PHE A 479 20.75 13.56 19.12
C PHE A 479 21.43 14.90 18.90
N ASN A 480 22.64 15.05 19.43
CA ASN A 480 23.42 16.27 19.36
C ASN A 480 24.88 16.00 18.94
N GLY A 481 25.69 17.04 18.85
CA GLY A 481 27.08 16.94 18.39
C GLY A 481 27.18 16.92 16.87
N ASN A 482 28.41 16.71 16.39
CA ASN A 482 28.73 16.74 14.98
C ASN A 482 28.67 15.34 14.37
N LEU A 483 28.33 15.25 13.08
CA LEU A 483 28.49 14.00 12.33
C LEU A 483 29.97 13.73 12.11
N THR A 484 30.41 12.54 12.47
CA THR A 484 31.76 12.06 12.19
C THR A 484 31.80 11.32 10.85
N ARG A 485 32.99 11.21 10.24
CA ARG A 485 33.15 10.54 8.94
C ARG A 485 32.71 9.08 8.95
N GLU A 486 32.79 8.42 10.08
CA GLU A 486 32.49 6.99 10.23
C GLU A 486 31.02 6.68 9.92
N ILE A 487 30.07 7.58 10.24
CA ILE A 487 28.64 7.35 9.99
C ILE A 487 28.30 7.28 8.47
N PHE A 488 29.18 7.79 7.63
CA PHE A 488 29.02 7.72 6.18
C PHE A 488 29.67 6.48 5.55
N ASN A 489 30.47 5.70 6.32
CA ASN A 489 31.09 4.48 5.86
C ASN A 489 30.12 3.29 5.90
N LEU A 490 29.03 3.38 5.11
CA LEU A 490 27.94 2.42 5.00
C LEU A 490 27.82 1.91 3.56
N PRO A 491 28.67 0.98 3.12
CA PRO A 491 28.84 0.65 1.70
C PRO A 491 27.58 0.04 1.05
N SER A 492 26.71 -0.58 1.83
CA SER A 492 25.47 -1.20 1.33
C SER A 492 24.25 -0.27 1.42
N LEU A 493 24.38 0.92 2.01
CA LEU A 493 23.26 1.81 2.22
C LEU A 493 22.67 2.27 0.89
N SER A 494 21.40 1.94 0.64
CA SER A 494 20.78 2.14 -0.66
C SER A 494 19.39 2.78 -0.61
N THR A 495 18.70 2.73 0.52
CA THR A 495 17.32 3.23 0.59
C THR A 495 17.25 4.59 1.30
N VAL A 496 17.42 4.62 2.62
CA VAL A 496 17.19 5.81 3.44
C VAL A 496 18.33 6.05 4.42
N PHE A 497 18.82 7.29 4.44
CA PHE A 497 19.67 7.87 5.47
C PHE A 497 18.94 9.06 6.08
N ASN A 498 18.23 8.82 7.20
CA ASN A 498 17.37 9.82 7.82
C ASN A 498 17.83 10.15 9.25
N LEU A 499 18.32 11.38 9.46
CA LEU A 499 18.70 11.94 10.74
C LEU A 499 17.89 13.22 11.06
N SER A 500 16.79 13.43 10.35
CA SER A 500 16.00 14.68 10.46
C SER A 500 15.40 14.89 11.86
N LYS A 501 15.05 16.12 12.17
CA LYS A 501 14.42 16.51 13.46
C LYS A 501 15.23 16.05 14.68
N ASN A 502 16.47 16.51 14.74
CA ASN A 502 17.40 16.31 15.84
C ASN A 502 18.06 17.64 16.25
N LEU A 503 19.08 17.58 17.09
CA LEU A 503 19.90 18.72 17.52
C LEU A 503 21.35 18.60 17.00
N LEU A 504 21.55 17.87 15.90
CA LEU A 504 22.87 17.66 15.29
C LEU A 504 23.40 18.98 14.74
N SER A 505 24.69 19.22 14.88
CA SER A 505 25.32 20.50 14.55
C SER A 505 26.63 20.32 13.79
N GLY A 506 27.31 21.43 13.51
CA GLY A 506 28.57 21.47 12.78
C GLY A 506 28.40 21.36 11.27
N PRO A 507 29.51 21.34 10.52
CA PRO A 507 29.48 21.23 9.07
C PRO A 507 29.14 19.82 8.60
N LEU A 508 28.54 19.74 7.42
CA LEU A 508 28.37 18.47 6.73
C LEU A 508 29.73 18.01 6.19
N PRO A 509 30.22 16.81 6.57
CA PRO A 509 31.52 16.32 6.11
C PRO A 509 31.53 15.99 4.62
N GLU A 510 32.71 16.12 3.97
CA GLU A 510 32.90 15.72 2.57
C GLU A 510 32.66 14.20 2.35
N GLU A 511 32.77 13.40 3.40
CA GLU A 511 32.49 11.97 3.45
C GLU A 511 31.02 11.61 3.17
N VAL A 512 30.08 12.57 3.11
CA VAL A 512 28.73 12.33 2.59
C VAL A 512 28.80 11.69 1.20
N SER A 513 29.89 11.93 0.48
CA SER A 513 30.20 11.34 -0.83
C SER A 513 30.34 9.81 -0.83
N LEU A 514 30.50 9.17 0.32
CA LEU A 514 30.57 7.72 0.47
C LEU A 514 29.21 7.03 0.34
N LEU A 515 28.12 7.79 0.45
CA LEU A 515 26.73 7.30 0.29
C LEU A 515 26.33 7.23 -1.21
N GLU A 516 27.12 6.58 -2.04
CA GLU A 516 26.96 6.59 -3.50
C GLU A 516 25.63 5.98 -3.97
N ASN A 517 25.12 4.97 -3.25
CA ASN A 517 23.96 4.18 -3.64
C ASN A 517 22.64 4.60 -2.96
N VAL A 518 22.67 5.55 -2.03
CA VAL A 518 21.49 5.92 -1.24
C VAL A 518 20.46 6.68 -2.09
N ALA A 519 19.20 6.32 -1.94
CA ALA A 519 18.09 6.98 -2.64
C ALA A 519 17.60 8.24 -1.92
N THR A 520 17.59 8.26 -0.59
CA THR A 520 17.09 9.39 0.20
C THR A 520 18.09 9.77 1.29
N ILE A 521 18.49 11.05 1.32
CA ILE A 521 19.20 11.68 2.44
C ILE A 521 18.27 12.75 3.03
N ASP A 522 17.87 12.57 4.30
CA ASP A 522 17.10 13.55 5.05
C ASP A 522 17.86 13.97 6.32
N LEU A 523 18.36 15.21 6.32
CA LEU A 523 19.03 15.86 7.43
C LEU A 523 18.27 17.10 7.88
N SER A 524 17.04 17.28 7.46
CA SER A 524 16.22 18.47 7.73
C SER A 524 15.94 18.65 9.22
N TYR A 525 15.62 19.87 9.62
CA TYR A 525 15.30 20.21 11.02
C TYR A 525 16.42 19.82 12.00
N ASN A 526 17.62 20.34 11.76
CA ASN A 526 18.80 20.21 12.62
C ASN A 526 19.50 21.58 12.78
N LEU A 527 20.72 21.58 13.30
CA LEU A 527 21.57 22.75 13.50
C LEU A 527 22.83 22.70 12.62
N PHE A 528 22.80 21.98 11.50
CA PHE A 528 23.94 21.90 10.58
C PHE A 528 24.28 23.25 10.01
N SER A 529 25.59 23.56 9.94
CA SER A 529 26.13 24.85 9.52
C SER A 529 27.19 24.70 8.43
N GLY A 530 27.75 25.82 7.96
CA GLY A 530 28.74 25.81 6.87
C GLY A 530 28.11 25.50 5.52
N ASN A 531 28.93 25.12 4.56
CA ASN A 531 28.52 24.94 3.17
C ASN A 531 27.96 23.53 2.92
N ILE A 532 27.12 23.39 1.90
CA ILE A 532 26.76 22.08 1.34
C ILE A 532 28.01 21.54 0.61
N PRO A 533 28.51 20.34 0.96
CA PRO A 533 29.71 19.79 0.34
C PRO A 533 29.54 19.53 -1.16
N SER A 534 30.50 19.97 -1.96
CA SER A 534 30.47 19.69 -3.42
C SER A 534 30.64 18.20 -3.77
N SER A 535 31.18 17.43 -2.83
CA SER A 535 31.34 15.98 -2.93
C SER A 535 30.02 15.20 -3.03
N ILE A 536 28.90 15.81 -2.65
CA ILE A 536 27.55 15.20 -2.75
C ILE A 536 27.21 14.74 -4.18
N ARG A 537 27.88 15.30 -5.19
CA ARG A 537 27.79 14.87 -6.61
C ARG A 537 28.11 13.39 -6.83
N LYS A 538 28.79 12.72 -5.88
CA LYS A 538 29.13 11.29 -5.97
C LYS A 538 27.95 10.40 -5.59
N CYS A 539 26.93 10.91 -4.92
CA CYS A 539 25.71 10.17 -4.57
C CYS A 539 24.82 9.96 -5.80
N LYS A 540 25.26 9.10 -6.73
CA LYS A 540 24.64 8.96 -8.06
C LYS A 540 23.22 8.41 -8.07
N SER A 541 22.86 7.62 -7.05
CA SER A 541 21.52 7.01 -6.89
C SER A 541 20.53 7.91 -6.15
N LEU A 542 20.97 9.10 -5.71
CA LEU A 542 20.16 9.98 -4.88
C LEU A 542 18.95 10.54 -5.65
N GLN A 543 17.76 10.30 -5.10
CA GLN A 543 16.49 10.80 -5.59
C GLN A 543 15.98 11.96 -4.73
N LYS A 544 16.20 11.89 -3.41
CA LYS A 544 15.72 12.91 -2.48
C LYS A 544 16.84 13.44 -1.59
N LEU A 545 17.06 14.75 -1.64
CA LEU A 545 17.96 15.48 -0.78
C LEU A 545 17.18 16.53 0.02
N LEU A 546 17.02 16.29 1.33
CA LEU A 546 16.25 17.12 2.23
C LEU A 546 17.18 17.72 3.30
N LEU A 547 17.47 19.00 3.20
CA LEU A 547 18.35 19.77 4.10
C LEU A 547 17.64 20.98 4.72
N ALA A 548 16.31 21.02 4.64
CA ALA A 548 15.50 22.15 5.09
C ALA A 548 15.65 22.42 6.59
N ARG A 549 15.48 23.69 6.98
CA ARG A 549 15.51 24.13 8.40
C ARG A 549 16.80 23.70 9.12
N ASN A 550 17.91 24.26 8.62
CA ASN A 550 19.24 24.17 9.20
C ASN A 550 19.89 25.57 9.24
N LEU A 551 21.17 25.61 9.56
CA LEU A 551 21.98 26.86 9.57
C LEU A 551 23.00 26.85 8.41
N LEU A 552 22.73 26.11 7.34
CA LEU A 552 23.62 25.98 6.18
C LEU A 552 23.77 27.32 5.47
N SER A 553 24.99 27.64 5.09
CA SER A 553 25.37 28.93 4.51
C SER A 553 26.15 28.76 3.20
N GLY A 554 26.60 29.85 2.58
CA GLY A 554 27.35 29.83 1.33
C GLY A 554 26.49 29.48 0.11
N PRO A 555 27.11 29.23 -1.05
CA PRO A 555 26.40 28.99 -2.30
C PRO A 555 25.85 27.58 -2.41
N ILE A 556 24.78 27.43 -3.20
CA ILE A 556 24.30 26.12 -3.64
C ILE A 556 25.35 25.55 -4.62
N PRO A 557 25.87 24.30 -4.41
CA PRO A 557 26.86 23.75 -5.30
C PRO A 557 26.29 23.48 -6.71
N SER A 558 26.94 24.03 -7.75
CA SER A 558 26.57 23.74 -9.14
C SER A 558 26.74 22.25 -9.49
N THR A 559 27.65 21.57 -8.80
CA THR A 559 27.91 20.13 -8.95
C THR A 559 26.74 19.22 -8.59
N LEU A 560 25.65 19.74 -8.02
CA LEU A 560 24.40 19.00 -7.85
C LEU A 560 23.81 18.54 -9.20
N GLU A 561 24.12 19.20 -10.30
CA GLU A 561 23.72 18.77 -11.65
C GLU A 561 24.20 17.34 -12.00
N ASP A 562 25.27 16.87 -11.35
CA ASP A 562 25.83 15.53 -11.56
C ASP A 562 24.95 14.41 -10.97
N VAL A 563 23.98 14.74 -10.10
CA VAL A 563 23.04 13.82 -9.47
C VAL A 563 21.78 13.69 -10.35
N LYS A 564 21.91 13.03 -11.49
CA LYS A 564 20.88 13.00 -12.54
C LYS A 564 19.53 12.41 -12.11
N GLY A 565 19.52 11.57 -11.08
CA GLY A 565 18.30 10.93 -10.53
C GLY A 565 17.54 11.78 -9.53
N LEU A 566 17.99 12.98 -9.18
CA LEU A 566 17.39 13.82 -8.15
C LEU A 566 15.99 14.29 -8.56
N ASP A 567 14.96 13.81 -7.85
CA ASP A 567 13.57 14.17 -8.07
C ASP A 567 13.07 15.26 -7.10
N THR A 568 13.62 15.27 -5.88
CA THR A 568 13.25 16.22 -4.83
C THR A 568 14.48 16.85 -4.19
N LEU A 569 14.53 18.17 -4.20
CA LEU A 569 15.57 18.99 -3.55
C LEU A 569 14.92 20.01 -2.63
N ASP A 570 15.07 19.86 -1.31
CA ASP A 570 14.59 20.84 -0.33
C ASP A 570 15.76 21.42 0.49
N LEU A 571 16.10 22.68 0.20
CA LEU A 571 17.12 23.47 0.89
C LEU A 571 16.50 24.65 1.65
N SER A 572 15.20 24.65 1.85
CA SER A 572 14.45 25.79 2.41
C SER A 572 14.83 26.10 3.86
N SER A 573 14.58 27.35 4.27
CA SER A 573 14.80 27.80 5.65
C SER A 573 16.24 27.55 6.12
N ASN A 574 17.21 28.09 5.37
CA ASN A 574 18.64 28.07 5.65
C ASN A 574 19.23 29.50 5.53
N GLN A 575 20.55 29.62 5.55
CA GLN A 575 21.29 30.87 5.35
C GLN A 575 22.06 30.88 4.01
N LEU A 576 21.61 30.09 3.02
CA LEU A 576 22.26 29.95 1.72
C LEU A 576 22.26 31.30 0.99
N SER A 577 23.36 31.59 0.29
CA SER A 577 23.60 32.87 -0.37
C SER A 577 24.15 32.69 -1.79
N GLY A 578 24.34 33.81 -2.53
CA GLY A 578 24.76 33.75 -3.92
C GLY A 578 23.61 33.45 -4.86
N SER A 579 23.93 33.18 -6.15
CA SER A 579 22.94 32.92 -7.19
C SER A 579 22.48 31.47 -7.18
N ILE A 580 21.28 31.25 -7.67
CA ILE A 580 20.80 29.90 -8.00
C ILE A 580 21.64 29.38 -9.17
N PRO A 581 22.34 28.22 -9.04
CA PRO A 581 23.13 27.67 -10.12
C PRO A 581 22.26 27.36 -11.34
N VAL A 582 22.66 27.84 -12.50
CA VAL A 582 21.95 27.61 -13.76
C VAL A 582 21.97 26.13 -14.14
N GLU A 583 22.94 25.39 -13.67
CA GLU A 583 23.13 23.95 -13.86
C GLU A 583 21.98 23.12 -13.30
N LEU A 584 21.25 23.60 -12.29
CA LEU A 584 20.10 22.89 -11.74
C LEU A 584 18.97 22.70 -12.77
N GLN A 585 18.91 23.56 -13.81
CA GLN A 585 17.95 23.38 -14.91
C GLN A 585 18.22 22.12 -15.75
N ASN A 586 19.41 21.51 -15.66
CA ASN A 586 19.81 20.30 -16.37
C ASN A 586 19.34 19.01 -15.69
N LEU A 587 18.77 19.10 -14.47
CA LEU A 587 18.20 17.98 -13.74
C LEU A 587 16.81 17.63 -14.28
N GLN A 588 16.74 16.77 -15.28
CA GLN A 588 15.48 16.41 -15.95
C GLN A 588 14.51 15.62 -15.04
N ALA A 589 15.05 14.89 -14.05
CA ALA A 589 14.25 14.13 -13.09
C ALA A 589 13.58 15.01 -12.01
N LEU A 590 14.04 16.27 -11.83
CA LEU A 590 13.63 17.10 -10.71
C LEU A 590 12.16 17.54 -10.84
N GLN A 591 11.34 17.06 -9.88
CA GLN A 591 9.90 17.34 -9.80
C GLN A 591 9.55 18.36 -8.70
N SER A 592 10.41 18.50 -7.70
CA SER A 592 10.17 19.41 -6.57
C SER A 592 11.46 20.09 -6.15
N LEU A 593 11.47 21.42 -6.23
CA LEU A 593 12.60 22.27 -5.82
C LEU A 593 12.11 23.30 -4.81
N ASN A 594 12.61 23.22 -3.58
CA ASN A 594 12.30 24.19 -2.53
C ASN A 594 13.57 24.91 -2.06
N LEU A 595 13.71 26.17 -2.43
CA LEU A 595 14.81 27.07 -2.04
C LEU A 595 14.31 28.23 -1.19
N SER A 596 13.06 28.19 -0.70
CA SER A 596 12.41 29.28 0.02
C SER A 596 13.13 29.63 1.33
N PHE A 597 12.95 30.86 1.80
CA PHE A 597 13.50 31.36 3.06
C PHE A 597 15.01 31.16 3.20
N ASN A 598 15.77 31.75 2.26
CA ASN A 598 17.23 31.83 2.24
C ASN A 598 17.71 33.27 1.96
N ASN A 599 19.00 33.46 1.73
CA ASN A 599 19.62 34.76 1.37
C ASN A 599 20.07 34.77 -0.09
N LEU A 600 19.40 34.00 -0.96
CA LEU A 600 19.75 33.87 -2.37
C LEU A 600 19.52 35.18 -3.13
N GLU A 601 20.35 35.45 -4.15
CA GLU A 601 20.32 36.67 -4.94
C GLU A 601 20.50 36.41 -6.44
N GLY A 602 20.23 37.45 -7.26
CA GLY A 602 20.44 37.36 -8.70
C GLY A 602 19.23 36.85 -9.46
N VAL A 603 19.48 36.42 -10.71
CA VAL A 603 18.42 36.02 -11.65
C VAL A 603 18.02 34.56 -11.47
N VAL A 604 16.71 34.31 -11.42
CA VAL A 604 16.17 32.94 -11.39
C VAL A 604 16.32 32.30 -12.78
N PRO A 605 16.86 31.09 -12.90
CA PRO A 605 16.84 30.30 -14.14
C PRO A 605 15.44 30.13 -14.70
N ILE A 606 15.28 29.88 -15.99
CA ILE A 606 13.96 29.84 -16.67
C ILE A 606 13.65 28.50 -17.34
N SER A 607 14.62 27.58 -17.40
CA SER A 607 14.47 26.29 -18.07
C SER A 607 14.45 25.13 -17.05
N GLY A 608 14.16 23.92 -17.54
CA GLY A 608 14.05 22.75 -16.67
C GLY A 608 12.94 22.90 -15.66
N VAL A 609 13.17 22.50 -14.41
CA VAL A 609 12.19 22.60 -13.31
C VAL A 609 11.64 24.01 -13.10
N PHE A 610 12.46 25.06 -13.39
CA PHE A 610 12.06 26.46 -13.23
C PHE A 610 11.00 26.93 -14.25
N GLY A 611 10.77 26.18 -15.32
CA GLY A 611 9.71 26.43 -16.29
C GLY A 611 8.31 26.16 -15.75
N ASP A 612 8.19 25.41 -14.65
CA ASP A 612 6.93 25.09 -13.98
C ASP A 612 6.88 25.69 -12.57
N PRO A 613 6.17 26.82 -12.37
CA PRO A 613 6.09 27.47 -11.06
C PRO A 613 5.46 26.63 -9.96
N SER A 614 4.72 25.57 -10.30
CA SER A 614 4.11 24.68 -9.32
C SER A 614 5.12 23.75 -8.64
N LYS A 615 6.28 23.56 -9.27
CA LYS A 615 7.35 22.66 -8.79
C LYS A 615 8.46 23.40 -8.03
N VAL A 616 8.45 24.74 -8.02
CA VAL A 616 9.54 25.55 -7.50
C VAL A 616 9.05 26.55 -6.45
N HIS A 617 9.63 26.50 -5.28
CA HIS A 617 9.38 27.42 -4.16
C HIS A 617 10.60 28.29 -3.92
N LEU A 618 10.46 29.62 -4.12
CA LEU A 618 11.54 30.62 -4.01
C LEU A 618 11.20 31.75 -3.04
N GLU A 619 10.04 31.75 -2.44
CA GLU A 619 9.57 32.77 -1.50
C GLU A 619 10.56 32.97 -0.34
N GLY A 620 10.58 34.19 0.23
CA GLY A 620 11.51 34.50 1.33
C GLY A 620 12.96 34.77 0.91
N ASN A 621 13.27 34.95 -0.40
CA ASN A 621 14.57 35.36 -0.93
C ASN A 621 14.45 36.77 -1.53
N PRO A 622 14.57 37.86 -0.76
CA PRO A 622 14.21 39.20 -1.21
C PRO A 622 15.14 39.79 -2.31
N LYS A 623 16.30 39.16 -2.54
CA LYS A 623 17.28 39.63 -3.54
C LYS A 623 17.20 38.85 -4.85
N LEU A 624 16.29 37.88 -4.98
CA LEU A 624 16.04 37.20 -6.25
C LEU A 624 15.16 38.08 -7.15
N CYS A 625 15.44 38.01 -8.44
CA CYS A 625 14.66 38.71 -9.43
C CYS A 625 14.37 37.89 -10.67
N LEU A 626 13.17 38.05 -11.25
CA LEU A 626 12.84 37.51 -12.56
C LEU A 626 13.54 38.34 -13.67
N GLN A 627 13.98 37.70 -14.74
CA GLN A 627 14.81 38.26 -15.81
C GLN A 627 14.36 39.64 -16.34
N LEU A 628 13.05 39.90 -16.39
CA LEU A 628 12.46 41.19 -16.83
C LEU A 628 12.65 42.35 -15.83
N ALA A 629 12.85 42.06 -14.56
CA ALA A 629 12.98 43.05 -13.48
C ALA A 629 14.42 43.48 -13.24
N CYS A 630 15.40 42.62 -13.53
CA CYS A 630 16.82 42.92 -13.27
C CYS A 630 17.46 43.90 -14.27
N VAL A 631 16.90 44.05 -15.46
CA VAL A 631 17.46 44.95 -16.54
C VAL A 631 17.28 46.42 -16.20
N LYS A 632 16.43 46.81 -15.27
CA LYS A 632 16.11 48.20 -14.96
C LYS A 632 17.02 48.88 -13.89
N THR A 633 17.92 48.18 -13.22
CA THR A 633 18.64 48.78 -12.07
C THR A 633 20.09 49.19 -12.31
N SER A 634 20.73 48.86 -13.46
CA SER A 634 22.13 49.20 -13.66
C SER A 634 22.38 50.56 -14.37
N LYS A 635 21.35 51.18 -15.01
CA LYS A 635 21.45 52.51 -15.64
C LYS A 635 20.86 53.68 -14.85
N GLY A 636 20.13 53.39 -13.72
CA GLY A 636 19.37 54.40 -13.00
C GLY A 636 20.16 55.22 -11.95
N ARG A 637 21.30 54.74 -11.44
CA ARG A 637 21.98 55.39 -10.31
C ARG A 637 22.79 56.64 -10.63
N LYS A 638 23.13 56.88 -11.88
CA LYS A 638 23.83 58.16 -12.28
C LYS A 638 22.88 59.26 -12.70
N VAL A 639 21.67 58.94 -13.17
CA VAL A 639 20.67 59.95 -13.56
C VAL A 639 19.79 60.38 -12.40
N ALA A 640 19.55 59.54 -11.41
CA ALA A 640 18.72 59.81 -10.23
C ALA A 640 19.33 60.87 -9.29
N LYS A 641 20.65 61.05 -9.26
CA LYS A 641 21.26 62.16 -8.46
C LYS A 641 21.12 63.54 -9.09
N LEU A 642 20.96 63.64 -10.39
CA LEU A 642 20.78 64.93 -11.05
C LEU A 642 19.29 65.36 -11.12
N VAL A 643 18.38 64.40 -11.21
CA VAL A 643 16.93 64.64 -11.20
C VAL A 643 16.39 64.92 -9.79
N GLY A 644 17.04 64.36 -8.74
CA GLY A 644 16.64 64.59 -7.35
C GLY A 644 16.83 66.04 -6.84
N ILE A 645 17.81 66.78 -7.40
CA ILE A 645 18.07 68.18 -6.98
C ILE A 645 17.12 69.15 -7.68
N THR A 646 16.71 68.86 -8.90
CA THR A 646 15.74 69.68 -9.65
C THR A 646 14.29 69.44 -9.23
N SER A 647 13.93 68.25 -8.78
CA SER A 647 12.55 67.95 -8.29
C SER A 647 12.24 68.56 -6.95
N VAL A 648 13.25 68.71 -6.04
CA VAL A 648 13.08 69.40 -4.73
C VAL A 648 12.78 70.87 -4.91
N LEU A 649 13.41 71.54 -5.89
CA LEU A 649 13.19 72.97 -6.17
C LEU A 649 11.83 73.20 -6.87
N VAL A 650 11.35 72.27 -7.64
CA VAL A 650 10.03 72.35 -8.33
C VAL A 650 8.90 71.99 -7.36
N SER A 651 9.15 71.04 -6.42
CA SER A 651 8.11 70.71 -5.42
C SER A 651 7.94 71.76 -4.34
N LEU A 652 8.97 72.54 -3.99
CA LEU A 652 8.79 73.69 -3.11
C LEU A 652 8.02 74.84 -3.78
N ALA A 653 8.18 75.07 -5.07
CA ALA A 653 7.41 76.02 -5.82
C ALA A 653 5.95 75.58 -6.01
N LEU A 654 5.70 74.30 -6.20
CA LEU A 654 4.31 73.75 -6.33
C LEU A 654 3.57 73.71 -4.98
N CYS A 655 4.27 73.47 -3.88
CA CYS A 655 3.65 73.52 -2.52
C CYS A 655 3.22 74.97 -2.18
N PHE A 656 3.91 75.99 -2.65
CA PHE A 656 3.49 77.39 -2.44
C PHE A 656 2.25 77.75 -3.29
N ILE A 657 2.12 77.17 -4.51
CA ILE A 657 0.97 77.39 -5.39
C ILE A 657 -0.25 76.58 -4.91
N VAL A 658 -0.05 75.32 -4.45
CA VAL A 658 -1.12 74.46 -3.97
C VAL A 658 -1.64 74.93 -2.61
N GLY A 659 -0.80 75.45 -1.72
CA GLY A 659 -1.20 76.01 -0.45
C GLY A 659 -2.13 77.26 -0.61
N SER A 660 -1.92 78.04 -1.68
CA SER A 660 -2.80 79.16 -1.98
C SER A 660 -4.12 78.73 -2.68
N LEU A 661 -4.13 77.61 -3.38
CA LEU A 661 -5.33 77.03 -4.01
C LEU A 661 -6.18 76.19 -3.05
N PHE A 662 -5.59 75.60 -2.00
CA PHE A 662 -6.32 74.83 -0.98
C PHE A 662 -7.13 75.68 -0.02
N TYR A 663 -6.76 76.99 0.13
CA TYR A 663 -7.52 77.94 0.93
C TYR A 663 -8.82 78.40 0.26
N LEU A 664 -8.99 78.17 -1.06
CA LEU A 664 -10.14 78.65 -1.82
C LEU A 664 -11.15 77.55 -2.16
N LYS A 665 -10.98 76.27 -1.85
CA LYS A 665 -11.92 75.22 -2.24
C LYS A 665 -12.25 74.21 -1.14
N ARG A 666 -12.85 74.72 -0.07
CA ARG A 666 -13.56 73.92 0.92
C ARG A 666 -15.06 73.97 0.59
N SER A 667 -15.53 73.12 -0.33
CA SER A 667 -16.95 72.84 -0.43
C SER A 667 -17.25 71.74 -1.44
N LYS A 668 -17.95 70.69 -0.95
CA LYS A 668 -18.85 69.76 -1.58
C LYS A 668 -18.32 68.65 -2.44
N SER A 669 -18.44 67.45 -1.92
CA SER A 669 -19.51 66.40 -2.09
C SER A 669 -19.21 65.29 -3.05
N LYS A 670 -19.29 64.10 -2.48
CA LYS A 670 -20.07 62.91 -2.89
C LYS A 670 -19.79 62.17 -4.20
N ILE A 671 -19.45 60.87 -3.96
CA ILE A 671 -20.01 59.64 -4.57
C ILE A 671 -19.60 59.34 -6.02
N THR A 672 -18.97 58.23 -6.25
CA THR A 672 -19.44 56.95 -6.84
C THR A 672 -18.26 56.07 -7.22
N GLY A 673 -18.48 54.77 -7.02
CA GLY A 673 -17.61 53.67 -7.15
C GLY A 673 -17.30 53.22 -8.58
N ALA A 674 -16.30 52.41 -8.65
CA ALA A 674 -16.14 51.37 -9.66
C ALA A 674 -15.18 50.30 -9.14
N SER A 675 -15.57 49.09 -9.29
CA SER A 675 -14.83 47.87 -8.98
C SER A 675 -13.63 47.68 -9.89
N GLU A 676 -12.51 47.36 -9.34
CA GLU A 676 -11.46 46.62 -10.05
C GLU A 676 -10.95 45.42 -9.21
N SER A 677 -11.02 44.28 -9.87
CA SER A 677 -10.61 42.99 -9.40
C SER A 677 -9.11 42.95 -9.08
N VAL A 678 -8.75 42.64 -7.83
CA VAL A 678 -7.38 42.29 -7.44
C VAL A 678 -7.27 40.79 -7.30
N LYS A 679 -6.46 40.18 -8.15
CA LYS A 679 -6.03 38.78 -8.11
C LYS A 679 -5.28 38.47 -6.81
N GLY A 680 -5.65 37.33 -6.24
CA GLY A 680 -5.26 36.75 -4.98
C GLY A 680 -3.78 36.85 -4.56
N GLN A 681 -3.59 37.45 -3.41
CA GLN A 681 -2.50 37.14 -2.49
C GLN A 681 -3.10 36.37 -1.32
N HIS A 682 -2.59 35.16 -1.06
CA HIS A 682 -2.93 34.41 0.16
C HIS A 682 -2.39 35.19 1.38
N GLN A 683 -3.28 35.84 2.07
CA GLN A 683 -2.93 36.57 3.29
C GLN A 683 -2.83 35.58 4.43
N MET A 684 -1.62 35.42 5.02
CA MET A 684 -1.45 34.64 6.26
C MET A 684 -2.21 35.33 7.38
N VAL A 685 -3.09 34.57 8.05
CA VAL A 685 -3.94 35.08 9.15
C VAL A 685 -3.45 34.46 10.45
N SER A 686 -3.11 35.34 11.42
CA SER A 686 -2.65 34.92 12.76
C SER A 686 -3.82 34.60 13.70
N TYR A 687 -3.53 33.94 14.83
CA TYR A 687 -4.50 33.73 15.91
C TYR A 687 -5.18 35.04 16.34
N ASN A 688 -4.38 36.12 16.47
CA ASN A 688 -4.91 37.43 16.88
C ASN A 688 -5.85 38.03 15.82
N ASP A 689 -5.57 37.86 14.53
CA ASP A 689 -6.47 38.32 13.47
C ASP A 689 -7.81 37.56 13.52
N LEU A 690 -7.79 36.25 13.74
CA LEU A 690 -9.01 35.44 13.86
C LEU A 690 -9.79 35.76 15.14
N ARG A 691 -9.08 36.01 16.23
CA ARG A 691 -9.67 36.44 17.50
C ARG A 691 -10.40 37.78 17.35
N GLN A 692 -9.81 38.74 16.66
CA GLN A 692 -10.44 40.03 16.37
C GLN A 692 -11.61 39.88 15.41
N ALA A 693 -11.43 39.11 14.34
CA ALA A 693 -12.45 38.87 13.32
C ALA A 693 -13.73 38.25 13.89
N THR A 694 -13.63 37.38 14.89
CA THR A 694 -14.73 36.66 15.52
C THR A 694 -15.24 37.30 16.82
N GLY A 695 -14.77 38.48 17.19
CA GLY A 695 -15.12 39.12 18.44
C GLY A 695 -14.70 38.29 19.67
N ASN A 696 -13.47 37.82 19.73
CA ASN A 696 -12.92 36.90 20.76
C ASN A 696 -13.65 35.54 20.80
N PHE A 697 -14.11 35.01 19.67
CA PHE A 697 -14.88 33.77 19.58
C PHE A 697 -16.18 33.84 20.44
N ASN A 698 -16.84 35.01 20.43
CA ASN A 698 -18.01 35.25 21.21
C ASN A 698 -19.17 34.35 20.78
N GLN A 699 -20.03 34.01 21.74
CA GLN A 699 -21.26 33.21 21.54
C GLN A 699 -22.23 33.83 20.53
N GLU A 700 -22.25 35.14 20.40
CA GLU A 700 -23.08 35.86 19.41
C GLU A 700 -22.67 35.57 17.96
N ASN A 701 -21.38 35.24 17.74
CA ASN A 701 -20.81 34.87 16.44
C ASN A 701 -20.75 33.36 16.21
N PHE A 702 -21.24 32.56 17.15
CA PHE A 702 -21.25 31.12 17.06
C PHE A 702 -22.28 30.62 16.04
N LEU A 703 -21.83 29.86 15.02
CA LEU A 703 -22.67 29.31 13.96
C LEU A 703 -23.07 27.85 14.24
N GLY A 704 -22.25 27.07 14.96
CA GLY A 704 -22.56 25.71 15.29
C GLY A 704 -21.33 24.88 15.63
N ASN A 705 -21.56 23.65 16.11
CA ASN A 705 -20.51 22.66 16.34
C ASN A 705 -20.47 21.68 15.16
N GLY A 706 -19.29 21.57 14.53
CA GLY A 706 -19.00 20.51 13.59
C GLY A 706 -18.40 19.28 14.27
N SER A 707 -18.21 18.20 13.53
CA SER A 707 -17.67 16.90 14.02
C SER A 707 -16.32 17.04 14.74
N PHE A 708 -15.52 18.05 14.38
CA PHE A 708 -14.14 18.23 14.85
C PHE A 708 -13.87 19.57 15.53
N GLY A 709 -14.89 20.44 15.73
CA GLY A 709 -14.69 21.75 16.34
C GLY A 709 -15.87 22.69 16.21
N SER A 710 -15.66 23.94 16.65
CA SER A 710 -16.67 25.00 16.68
C SER A 710 -16.50 25.98 15.53
N VAL A 711 -17.60 26.42 14.92
CA VAL A 711 -17.60 27.35 13.78
C VAL A 711 -18.14 28.70 14.22
N TYR A 712 -17.44 29.78 13.86
CA TYR A 712 -17.78 31.16 14.20
C TYR A 712 -17.88 32.02 12.93
N LYS A 713 -18.80 32.95 12.91
CA LYS A 713 -18.84 34.02 11.92
C LYS A 713 -17.77 35.06 12.25
N GLY A 714 -17.08 35.58 11.27
CA GLY A 714 -16.06 36.60 11.45
C GLY A 714 -16.03 37.59 10.29
N TYR A 715 -15.32 38.70 10.50
CA TYR A 715 -15.05 39.73 9.50
C TYR A 715 -13.55 39.99 9.43
N LEU A 716 -12.93 39.62 8.32
CA LEU A 716 -11.49 39.92 8.11
C LEU A 716 -11.28 41.38 7.77
N ARG A 717 -10.00 41.85 7.84
CA ARG A 717 -9.60 43.16 7.38
C ARG A 717 -10.14 43.37 5.95
N GLN A 718 -10.86 44.45 5.66
CA GLN A 718 -11.63 44.79 4.44
C GLN A 718 -13.12 44.43 4.48
N GLY A 719 -13.66 43.99 5.62
CA GLY A 719 -15.09 43.74 5.79
C GLY A 719 -15.59 42.42 5.13
N ILE A 720 -14.69 41.52 4.75
CA ILE A 720 -15.06 40.23 4.15
C ILE A 720 -15.63 39.32 5.23
N ALA A 721 -16.88 38.90 5.06
CA ALA A 721 -17.52 37.94 5.96
C ALA A 721 -16.93 36.53 5.73
N VAL A 722 -16.55 35.86 6.80
CA VAL A 722 -15.95 34.53 6.79
C VAL A 722 -16.55 33.60 7.84
N ALA A 723 -16.46 32.28 7.61
CA ALA A 723 -16.75 31.28 8.61
C ALA A 723 -15.42 30.68 9.12
N VAL A 724 -15.17 30.77 10.41
CA VAL A 724 -13.93 30.32 11.08
C VAL A 724 -14.21 29.04 11.85
N LYS A 725 -13.73 27.90 11.37
CA LYS A 725 -13.85 26.59 12.02
C LYS A 725 -12.62 26.39 12.91
N VAL A 726 -12.80 26.43 14.22
CA VAL A 726 -11.78 26.20 15.24
C VAL A 726 -11.81 24.76 15.67
N LEU A 727 -10.73 24.03 15.51
CA LEU A 727 -10.65 22.62 15.80
C LEU A 727 -10.33 22.35 17.27
N ASP A 728 -10.93 21.31 17.86
CA ASP A 728 -10.68 20.89 19.24
C ASP A 728 -9.36 20.11 19.34
N THR A 729 -8.28 20.77 19.68
CA THR A 729 -6.93 20.18 19.76
C THR A 729 -6.75 19.14 20.88
N LYS A 730 -7.72 18.96 21.75
CA LYS A 730 -7.71 17.90 22.77
C LYS A 730 -8.00 16.51 22.20
N ARG A 731 -8.51 16.44 20.97
CA ARG A 731 -8.80 15.16 20.28
C ARG A 731 -7.61 14.79 19.39
N THR A 732 -7.08 13.60 19.54
CA THR A 732 -5.95 13.07 18.74
C THR A 732 -6.21 13.05 17.22
N SER A 733 -7.47 13.08 16.79
CA SER A 733 -7.87 13.10 15.38
C SER A 733 -7.89 14.50 14.73
N SER A 734 -7.86 15.60 15.52
CA SER A 734 -8.06 16.96 15.00
C SER A 734 -6.96 17.41 14.05
N TRP A 735 -5.71 17.07 14.32
CA TRP A 735 -4.58 17.35 13.43
C TRP A 735 -4.69 16.61 12.09
N LYS A 736 -5.09 15.33 12.11
CA LYS A 736 -5.31 14.54 10.89
C LYS A 736 -6.45 15.12 10.04
N SER A 737 -7.53 15.54 10.70
CA SER A 737 -8.68 16.17 10.04
C SER A 737 -8.31 17.53 9.44
N PHE A 738 -7.52 18.35 10.14
CA PHE A 738 -7.01 19.63 9.66
C PHE A 738 -6.17 19.46 8.38
N LEU A 739 -5.21 18.52 8.40
CA LEU A 739 -4.38 18.23 7.23
C LEU A 739 -5.21 17.70 6.05
N ALA A 740 -6.12 16.74 6.30
CA ALA A 740 -6.97 16.17 5.25
C ALA A 740 -7.83 17.24 4.56
N GLU A 741 -8.40 18.17 5.34
CA GLU A 741 -9.23 19.25 4.83
C GLU A 741 -8.39 20.30 4.07
N CYS A 742 -7.18 20.61 4.55
CA CYS A 742 -6.23 21.47 3.83
C CYS A 742 -5.76 20.84 2.52
N GLU A 743 -5.44 19.56 2.52
CA GLU A 743 -4.97 18.84 1.32
C GLU A 743 -6.08 18.68 0.29
N ALA A 744 -7.28 18.26 0.73
CA ALA A 744 -8.44 18.08 -0.16
C ALA A 744 -8.86 19.38 -0.86
N LEU A 745 -8.78 20.53 -0.17
CA LEU A 745 -9.25 21.83 -0.69
C LEU A 745 -8.14 22.73 -1.24
N ARG A 746 -6.88 22.33 -1.17
CA ARG A 746 -5.74 23.17 -1.58
C ARG A 746 -5.82 23.61 -3.03
N ASN A 747 -6.17 22.70 -3.94
CA ASN A 747 -6.21 22.93 -5.39
C ASN A 747 -7.63 22.83 -5.98
N VAL A 748 -8.63 22.58 -5.15
CA VAL A 748 -10.01 22.38 -5.57
C VAL A 748 -10.74 23.71 -5.65
N ARG A 749 -11.26 24.08 -6.84
CA ARG A 749 -12.02 25.30 -7.07
C ARG A 749 -13.21 25.00 -7.97
N HIS A 750 -14.37 24.91 -7.40
CA HIS A 750 -15.62 24.74 -8.14
C HIS A 750 -16.73 25.56 -7.52
N ARG A 751 -17.70 26.03 -8.33
CA ARG A 751 -18.80 26.91 -7.87
C ARG A 751 -19.67 26.22 -6.80
N ASN A 752 -19.80 24.91 -6.86
CA ASN A 752 -20.60 24.10 -5.94
C ASN A 752 -19.78 23.49 -4.78
N LEU A 753 -18.59 24.03 -4.50
CA LEU A 753 -17.76 23.66 -3.35
C LEU A 753 -17.46 24.88 -2.48
N VAL A 754 -17.47 24.71 -1.16
CA VAL A 754 -17.14 25.78 -0.22
C VAL A 754 -15.67 26.14 -0.34
N LYS A 755 -15.40 27.42 -0.56
CA LYS A 755 -14.03 27.92 -0.78
C LYS A 755 -13.29 28.06 0.53
N LEU A 756 -12.18 27.35 0.68
CA LEU A 756 -11.20 27.60 1.73
C LEU A 756 -10.40 28.88 1.38
N ILE A 757 -10.46 29.88 2.26
CA ILE A 757 -9.78 31.17 2.06
C ILE A 757 -8.34 31.07 2.59
N THR A 758 -8.17 30.57 3.82
CA THR A 758 -6.88 30.39 4.47
C THR A 758 -6.97 29.40 5.65
N SER A 759 -5.83 28.98 6.19
CA SER A 759 -5.75 28.18 7.40
C SER A 759 -4.80 28.83 8.41
N CYS A 760 -5.02 28.59 9.68
CA CYS A 760 -4.18 29.09 10.77
C CYS A 760 -3.75 27.92 11.67
N SER A 761 -2.45 27.71 11.77
CA SER A 761 -1.82 26.84 12.76
C SER A 761 -0.90 27.70 13.61
N SER A 762 -1.20 27.86 14.88
CA SER A 762 -0.54 28.83 15.79
C SER A 762 -0.63 28.33 17.24
N ILE A 763 -0.13 29.16 18.15
CA ILE A 763 -0.27 28.94 19.60
C ILE A 763 -1.18 30.05 20.13
N ASP A 764 -2.12 29.69 21.00
CA ASP A 764 -3.01 30.64 21.65
C ASP A 764 -2.30 31.37 22.82
N PHE A 765 -2.99 32.31 23.48
CA PHE A 765 -2.44 33.08 24.62
C PHE A 765 -2.20 32.24 25.89
N LYS A 766 -2.66 30.98 25.94
CA LYS A 766 -2.42 30.01 27.02
C LYS A 766 -1.30 29.01 26.66
N ASN A 767 -0.58 29.29 25.58
CA ASN A 767 0.49 28.42 25.05
C ASN A 767 -0.01 27.04 24.60
N MET A 768 -1.31 26.96 24.19
CA MET A 768 -1.92 25.73 23.64
C MET A 768 -1.97 25.82 22.13
N GLU A 769 -1.84 24.67 21.46
CA GLU A 769 -1.94 24.57 20.00
C GLU A 769 -3.34 25.03 19.52
N PHE A 770 -3.36 25.94 18.54
CA PHE A 770 -4.56 26.49 17.94
C PHE A 770 -4.60 26.19 16.43
N LEU A 771 -5.64 25.51 16.00
CA LEU A 771 -5.86 25.14 14.61
C LEU A 771 -7.20 25.70 14.14
N ALA A 772 -7.20 26.44 13.04
CA ALA A 772 -8.43 26.97 12.46
C ALA A 772 -8.40 26.97 10.94
N LEU A 773 -9.56 26.76 10.35
CA LEU A 773 -9.80 26.83 8.90
C LEU A 773 -10.76 27.99 8.64
N VAL A 774 -10.48 28.81 7.63
CA VAL A 774 -11.26 30.00 7.29
C VAL A 774 -11.88 29.84 5.92
N TYR A 775 -13.22 29.82 5.90
CA TYR A 775 -14.02 29.62 4.69
C TYR A 775 -14.80 30.88 4.31
N GLU A 776 -15.29 30.93 3.06
CA GLU A 776 -16.34 31.88 2.69
C GLU A 776 -17.58 31.67 3.58
N TYR A 777 -18.21 32.78 3.95
CA TYR A 777 -19.46 32.74 4.73
C TYR A 777 -20.66 32.63 3.82
N LEU A 778 -21.50 31.61 4.02
CA LEU A 778 -22.72 31.34 3.25
C LEU A 778 -23.93 31.70 4.09
N SER A 779 -24.68 32.76 3.67
CA SER A 779 -25.69 33.44 4.47
C SER A 779 -26.96 32.61 4.70
N ASN A 780 -27.31 31.69 3.78
CA ASN A 780 -28.51 30.87 3.85
C ASN A 780 -28.37 29.58 4.64
N GLY A 781 -27.15 29.32 5.28
CA GLY A 781 -26.93 28.20 6.19
C GLY A 781 -26.97 26.85 5.53
N SER A 782 -27.25 25.78 6.30
CA SER A 782 -27.22 24.41 5.81
C SER A 782 -28.58 23.98 5.22
N LEU A 783 -28.51 23.02 4.28
CA LEU A 783 -29.71 22.35 3.75
C LEU A 783 -30.52 21.67 4.89
N GLU A 784 -29.85 21.20 5.94
CA GLU A 784 -30.51 20.63 7.12
C GLU A 784 -31.43 21.65 7.82
N ASP A 785 -31.00 22.92 7.93
CA ASP A 785 -31.82 23.99 8.54
C ASP A 785 -33.09 24.28 7.74
N TRP A 786 -33.01 24.15 6.41
CA TRP A 786 -34.16 24.32 5.52
C TRP A 786 -35.10 23.10 5.56
N VAL A 787 -34.57 21.89 5.58
CA VAL A 787 -35.37 20.65 5.65
C VAL A 787 -36.09 20.54 7.00
N ASN A 788 -35.44 20.96 8.08
CA ASN A 788 -35.99 20.92 9.44
C ASN A 788 -36.89 22.14 9.77
N GLY A 789 -37.13 23.02 8.79
CA GLY A 789 -38.01 24.18 8.96
C GLY A 789 -37.47 25.32 9.83
N LYS A 790 -36.16 25.27 10.18
CA LYS A 790 -35.50 26.35 10.93
C LYS A 790 -35.26 27.58 10.08
N ARG A 791 -35.24 27.43 8.76
CA ARG A 791 -35.16 28.51 7.78
C ARG A 791 -36.32 28.39 6.79
N LYS A 792 -36.80 29.57 6.34
CA LYS A 792 -37.89 29.70 5.38
C LYS A 792 -37.54 30.80 4.39
N ASN A 793 -38.15 30.77 3.19
CA ASN A 793 -38.01 31.82 2.20
C ASN A 793 -38.72 33.12 2.66
N ALA A 794 -38.59 34.20 1.89
CA ALA A 794 -39.19 35.48 2.20
C ALA A 794 -40.74 35.43 2.35
N ASN A 795 -41.40 34.39 1.81
CA ASN A 795 -42.82 34.15 1.88
C ASN A 795 -43.24 33.25 3.06
N GLY A 796 -42.27 32.77 3.85
CA GLY A 796 -42.53 31.89 4.99
C GLY A 796 -42.64 30.40 4.66
N ASP A 797 -42.28 30.00 3.43
CA ASP A 797 -42.37 28.62 2.92
C ASP A 797 -41.05 27.88 3.00
N ALA A 798 -41.12 26.54 3.06
CA ALA A 798 -39.97 25.63 2.86
C ALA A 798 -39.54 25.62 1.38
N LEU A 799 -38.38 25.04 1.09
CA LEU A 799 -37.87 24.83 -0.28
C LEU A 799 -38.91 24.11 -1.14
N ASN A 800 -39.31 24.72 -2.25
CA ASN A 800 -40.19 24.10 -3.23
C ASN A 800 -39.49 23.00 -4.02
N VAL A 801 -40.22 22.22 -4.84
CA VAL A 801 -39.67 21.06 -5.58
C VAL A 801 -38.56 21.48 -6.56
N VAL A 802 -38.70 22.65 -7.21
CA VAL A 802 -37.70 23.15 -8.16
C VAL A 802 -36.42 23.55 -7.43
N GLU A 803 -36.53 24.24 -6.29
CA GLU A 803 -35.37 24.61 -5.46
C GLU A 803 -34.66 23.38 -4.94
N ARG A 804 -35.39 22.36 -4.49
CA ARG A 804 -34.77 21.07 -4.07
C ARG A 804 -34.06 20.36 -5.20
N LEU A 805 -34.63 20.39 -6.42
CA LEU A 805 -34.01 19.80 -7.61
C LEU A 805 -32.73 20.56 -7.97
N ASN A 806 -32.75 21.90 -7.93
CA ASN A 806 -31.54 22.71 -8.19
C ASN A 806 -30.43 22.42 -7.16
N VAL A 807 -30.77 22.31 -5.88
CA VAL A 807 -29.82 21.89 -4.83
C VAL A 807 -29.21 20.51 -5.14
N ALA A 808 -30.03 19.55 -5.57
CA ALA A 808 -29.55 18.22 -5.94
C ALA A 808 -28.62 18.24 -7.16
N ILE A 809 -28.94 19.06 -8.18
CA ILE A 809 -28.07 19.25 -9.36
C ILE A 809 -26.75 19.91 -8.97
N ASP A 810 -26.77 20.94 -8.14
CA ASP A 810 -25.55 21.61 -7.67
C ASP A 810 -24.63 20.65 -6.88
N VAL A 811 -25.19 19.81 -6.02
CA VAL A 811 -24.47 18.80 -5.28
C VAL A 811 -23.88 17.76 -6.23
N ALA A 812 -24.66 17.29 -7.22
CA ALA A 812 -24.16 16.35 -8.22
C ALA A 812 -23.00 16.94 -9.04
N CYS A 813 -23.09 18.20 -9.48
CA CYS A 813 -22.00 18.89 -10.18
C CYS A 813 -20.75 19.04 -9.32
N GLY A 814 -20.90 19.31 -8.02
CA GLY A 814 -19.77 19.38 -7.10
C GLY A 814 -19.07 18.04 -6.89
N LEU A 815 -19.83 16.93 -6.81
CA LEU A 815 -19.30 15.57 -6.71
C LEU A 815 -18.64 15.10 -8.00
N ASP A 816 -19.24 15.39 -9.14
CA ASP A 816 -18.69 15.07 -10.45
C ASP A 816 -17.31 15.70 -10.63
N TYR A 817 -17.20 16.98 -10.31
CA TYR A 817 -15.91 17.68 -10.31
C TYR A 817 -14.89 17.05 -9.37
N LEU A 818 -15.27 16.66 -8.14
CA LEU A 818 -14.36 16.03 -7.18
C LEU A 818 -13.88 14.65 -7.63
N HIS A 819 -14.73 13.90 -8.33
CA HIS A 819 -14.43 12.51 -8.73
C HIS A 819 -13.69 12.43 -10.06
N HIS A 820 -13.93 13.36 -10.99
CA HIS A 820 -13.50 13.24 -12.39
C HIS A 820 -12.62 14.39 -12.88
N ASP A 821 -12.83 15.63 -12.41
CA ASP A 821 -12.12 16.80 -12.92
C ASP A 821 -10.96 17.27 -12.03
N CYS A 822 -10.79 16.68 -10.84
CA CYS A 822 -9.64 16.95 -9.99
C CYS A 822 -8.41 16.16 -10.48
N GLU A 823 -7.23 16.78 -10.45
CA GLU A 823 -5.94 16.16 -10.77
C GLU A 823 -5.72 14.84 -9.97
N VAL A 824 -6.18 14.82 -8.74
CA VAL A 824 -6.29 13.62 -7.90
C VAL A 824 -7.75 13.52 -7.45
N PRO A 825 -8.48 12.46 -7.82
CA PRO A 825 -9.87 12.31 -7.41
C PRO A 825 -10.04 12.36 -5.90
N VAL A 826 -11.06 13.11 -5.44
CA VAL A 826 -11.36 13.34 -4.03
C VAL A 826 -12.70 12.72 -3.67
N VAL A 827 -12.73 11.78 -2.73
CA VAL A 827 -13.96 11.20 -2.18
C VAL A 827 -14.30 11.89 -0.87
N HIS A 828 -15.50 12.47 -0.76
CA HIS A 828 -15.91 13.30 0.38
C HIS A 828 -16.08 12.54 1.70
N CYS A 829 -16.58 11.34 1.67
CA CYS A 829 -16.80 10.42 2.79
C CYS A 829 -17.76 10.88 3.90
N ASP A 830 -18.35 12.10 3.87
CA ASP A 830 -19.32 12.60 4.88
C ASP A 830 -20.39 13.50 4.25
N LEU A 831 -20.99 13.08 3.13
CA LEU A 831 -22.03 13.84 2.47
C LEU A 831 -23.35 13.69 3.23
N LYS A 832 -23.86 14.80 3.78
CA LYS A 832 -25.10 14.88 4.56
C LYS A 832 -25.70 16.29 4.45
N PRO A 833 -26.98 16.50 4.74
CA PRO A 833 -27.63 17.82 4.60
C PRO A 833 -26.96 18.94 5.41
N SER A 834 -26.36 18.65 6.55
CA SER A 834 -25.65 19.67 7.35
C SER A 834 -24.34 20.13 6.71
N ASN A 835 -23.77 19.36 5.79
CA ASN A 835 -22.53 19.68 5.08
C ASN A 835 -22.80 20.29 3.68
N ILE A 836 -24.08 20.49 3.32
CA ILE A 836 -24.49 21.21 2.11
C ILE A 836 -24.96 22.61 2.56
N LEU A 837 -24.22 23.63 2.13
CA LEU A 837 -24.47 25.03 2.52
C LEU A 837 -25.02 25.80 1.34
N LEU A 838 -25.96 26.74 1.61
CA LEU A 838 -26.63 27.55 0.58
C LEU A 838 -26.08 28.96 0.55
N GLY A 839 -25.66 29.41 -0.62
CA GLY A 839 -25.21 30.77 -0.89
C GLY A 839 -26.39 31.77 -0.87
N GLU A 840 -26.07 33.04 -1.01
CA GLU A 840 -27.05 34.12 -1.05
C GLU A 840 -28.03 33.96 -2.24
N ASP A 841 -27.56 33.42 -3.33
CA ASP A 841 -28.31 33.10 -4.55
C ASP A 841 -28.95 31.70 -4.53
N MET A 842 -29.01 31.02 -3.39
CA MET A 842 -29.50 29.65 -3.19
C MET A 842 -28.68 28.57 -3.90
N THR A 843 -27.51 28.90 -4.49
CA THR A 843 -26.58 27.90 -5.01
C THR A 843 -26.07 26.98 -3.89
N ALA A 844 -26.17 25.67 -4.07
CA ALA A 844 -25.67 24.71 -3.09
C ALA A 844 -24.18 24.45 -3.24
N LYS A 845 -23.48 24.42 -2.10
CA LYS A 845 -22.04 24.15 -2.02
C LYS A 845 -21.75 23.07 -0.98
N ILE A 846 -20.93 22.09 -1.36
CA ILE A 846 -20.47 21.01 -0.47
C ILE A 846 -19.34 21.54 0.41
N GLY A 847 -19.43 21.31 1.72
CA GLY A 847 -18.43 21.69 2.73
C GLY A 847 -18.09 20.55 3.69
N ASP A 848 -17.20 20.82 4.65
CA ASP A 848 -16.69 19.89 5.69
C ASP A 848 -15.96 18.66 5.12
N PHE A 849 -14.77 18.90 4.57
CA PHE A 849 -13.88 17.89 4.00
C PHE A 849 -13.01 17.17 5.04
N GLY A 850 -13.33 17.22 6.32
CA GLY A 850 -12.55 16.64 7.42
C GLY A 850 -12.37 15.12 7.37
N LEU A 851 -13.18 14.41 6.58
CA LEU A 851 -13.09 12.97 6.32
C LEU A 851 -12.73 12.63 4.86
N ALA A 852 -12.48 13.65 4.02
CA ALA A 852 -12.21 13.46 2.60
C ALA A 852 -10.92 12.66 2.35
N ARG A 853 -10.87 11.93 1.24
CA ARG A 853 -9.75 11.09 0.84
C ARG A 853 -9.33 11.37 -0.61
N LEU A 854 -8.02 11.50 -0.82
CA LEU A 854 -7.41 11.57 -2.13
C LEU A 854 -7.16 10.16 -2.65
N LEU A 855 -7.68 9.83 -3.85
CA LEU A 855 -7.43 8.56 -4.52
C LEU A 855 -6.16 8.67 -5.37
N MET A 856 -4.99 8.41 -4.78
CA MET A 856 -3.73 8.38 -5.53
C MET A 856 -3.67 7.12 -6.41
N GLN A 857 -3.76 7.29 -7.75
CA GLN A 857 -3.38 6.24 -8.70
C GLN A 857 -1.86 6.10 -8.69
N ARG A 858 -1.34 5.03 -8.08
CA ARG A 858 0.05 4.62 -8.34
C ARG A 858 0.10 4.03 -9.74
N ALA A 859 0.77 4.72 -10.66
CA ALA A 859 1.06 4.19 -11.99
C ALA A 859 1.83 2.86 -11.86
N GLY A 860 1.28 1.77 -12.42
CA GLY A 860 2.01 0.56 -12.72
C GLY A 860 1.74 -0.68 -11.85
N VAL A 861 0.79 -0.68 -10.89
CA VAL A 861 0.34 -1.93 -10.25
C VAL A 861 -1.17 -1.85 -10.08
N GLN A 862 -1.89 -2.66 -10.83
CA GLN A 862 -3.27 -3.00 -10.52
C GLN A 862 -3.29 -3.81 -9.22
N HIS A 863 -3.19 -3.14 -8.09
CA HIS A 863 -3.67 -3.71 -6.85
C HIS A 863 -5.05 -3.13 -6.62
N SER A 864 -6.02 -4.02 -6.61
CA SER A 864 -7.32 -3.78 -6.00
C SER A 864 -7.07 -3.03 -4.70
N ILE A 865 -7.57 -1.79 -4.63
CA ILE A 865 -7.58 -1.01 -3.41
C ILE A 865 -8.41 -1.83 -2.43
N SER A 866 -7.74 -2.57 -1.53
CA SER A 866 -8.43 -3.10 -0.38
C SER A 866 -8.90 -1.89 0.43
N CYS A 867 -10.19 -1.59 0.35
CA CYS A 867 -10.87 -0.66 1.23
C CYS A 867 -10.89 -1.22 2.67
N THR A 868 -9.73 -1.41 3.26
CA THR A 868 -9.58 -1.80 4.66
C THR A 868 -9.23 -0.58 5.51
N ASN A 869 -10.07 0.43 5.44
CA ASN A 869 -10.22 1.41 6.51
C ASN A 869 -11.70 1.69 6.62
N VAL A 870 -12.24 1.40 7.78
CA VAL A 870 -13.63 1.63 8.20
C VAL A 870 -14.18 2.85 7.47
N LEU A 871 -15.28 2.67 6.71
CA LEU A 871 -16.08 3.76 6.19
C LEU A 871 -16.47 4.63 7.38
N LYS A 872 -15.76 5.74 7.58
CA LYS A 872 -16.15 6.76 8.55
C LYS A 872 -17.09 7.73 7.85
N GLY A 873 -18.31 7.76 8.27
CA GLY A 873 -19.33 8.69 7.81
C GLY A 873 -20.41 8.82 8.86
N SER A 874 -21.35 9.73 8.66
CA SER A 874 -22.46 9.95 9.59
C SER A 874 -23.49 8.83 9.48
N ILE A 875 -23.91 8.27 10.62
CA ILE A 875 -24.95 7.22 10.67
C ILE A 875 -26.22 7.68 9.95
N GLY A 876 -26.75 6.84 9.05
CA GLY A 876 -27.93 7.13 8.23
C GLY A 876 -27.65 7.75 6.86
N TYR A 877 -26.39 8.11 6.56
CA TYR A 877 -25.98 8.74 5.28
C TYR A 877 -24.86 7.97 4.57
N ILE A 878 -24.42 6.83 5.12
CA ILE A 878 -23.52 5.91 4.43
C ILE A 878 -24.39 5.02 3.55
N PRO A 879 -24.17 4.97 2.22
CA PRO A 879 -24.94 4.08 1.36
C PRO A 879 -24.63 2.62 1.76
N PRO A 880 -25.61 1.71 1.68
CA PRO A 880 -25.32 0.29 1.80
C PRO A 880 -24.32 -0.10 0.72
N GLY A 881 -23.16 -0.69 1.13
CA GLY A 881 -22.03 -1.00 0.29
C GLY A 881 -22.29 -2.07 -0.75
#